data_50abd4a51f029888e28037633ad31b88
#
_entry.id   50abd4a51f029888e28037633ad31b88
#
_cell.length_a   1.000
_cell.length_b   1.000
_cell.length_c   1.000
_cell.angle_alpha   90.00
_cell.angle_beta   90.00
_cell.angle_gamma   90.00
#
_symmetry.space_group_name_H-M   'P 1'
#
loop_
_entity.id
_entity.type
_entity.pdbx_description
1 polymer ?
#
loop_
_entity_poly.entity_id
_entity_poly.type
_entity_poly.pdbx_seq_one_letter_code
_entity_poly.pdbx_strand_id
1 'polypeptide(L)'
;MPSGGEQGRIASIILCAGKGRRMQSPKTPKVCFPVAGKPAICHLLETLESRGSAPNILVVGHLAGTVVDEVGPKFPDALFAYQASLLGTGHATRQGANVLSGLGYKGPVLVLAGDKLIEPRTLDKLITAFEQGQPDVALVVAPKRRWPNAGRIVTGPGGRLLQIIEKADLLRASQDGTTFQIAGEARTADEVENAVEWVNQAVYLFRAPVLYDALASLRRDNVQQEEYLTDTIDYAVSRGLTVTPVPVDDPEDVLGFNSPPELLEIEEHFRKKLGLAVAEQVALDPAAFKPAETWAQLLANPDGAVSGMLRAIYGDNASLREEKRARLLRTVELFIERYGTDGPVTVIRAPGRINLMGRHVDHRGGCVNLTAIDREHIMVARPRNDTLVRAHNLDEDTFEDLEFSVDDLLRQVRLDQWRDFVDSEAVLKMVSDLQGNWGNYLKAPMLRLQERFKDRRIHGVDCVVSGDIPMAAGLSSSSALVVAMGEALVLSNGLDVTPNDLVYLCGEGEWFVGTRGGSADHAAVKLSQFGQVVTVGFFPFVIRGYVPFPADYSLIIANSRVQARKAAGAREAFNERVASYELAVHWVRKLFPNYAPLIAHLRDISPETLGIRSADVYRILLDVPETVSADALRRTIGTDAFERITLMHSARESYPLRARLLFGIAECERSKMLHRLLLEGDIRRVGWMMNVSHNGDRVAGADGAAYIPPLDDAYLNARISDLQSEDPGRVFAGQLYAQPGSYACSIPPIDRMVDIALETPGVLGAQISGAGLGGCMMVLTESRGAEEVVSRLTRHYYEPNGLEPGASAFVPIAGCSHLRLP
;
A
#
# COMPACT_ATOMS: atom_id res chain seq x y z
N MET A 1 38.75 -28.40 -31.88
CA MET A 1 39.28 -29.10 -30.70
C MET A 1 40.04 -28.11 -29.87
N PRO A 2 39.61 -27.75 -28.67
CA PRO A 2 40.41 -26.89 -27.80
C PRO A 2 41.59 -27.65 -27.23
N SER A 3 42.73 -27.03 -27.26
CA SER A 3 44.01 -27.52 -26.80
C SER A 3 44.09 -27.70 -25.29
N GLY A 4 44.87 -28.67 -24.80
CA GLY A 4 45.13 -29.22 -23.48
C GLY A 4 45.42 -28.29 -22.29
N GLY A 5 44.80 -27.11 -22.15
CA GLY A 5 44.94 -26.18 -21.04
C GLY A 5 43.68 -26.00 -20.14
N GLU A 6 42.53 -26.59 -20.51
CA GLU A 6 41.24 -26.28 -19.87
C GLU A 6 40.85 -27.23 -18.71
N GLN A 7 41.57 -28.29 -18.44
CA GLN A 7 41.20 -29.28 -17.41
C GLN A 7 41.47 -28.85 -15.96
N GLY A 8 42.04 -27.64 -15.73
CA GLY A 8 42.32 -27.13 -14.37
C GLY A 8 41.43 -25.96 -13.92
N ARG A 9 40.61 -25.42 -14.79
CA ARG A 9 39.71 -24.28 -14.42
C ARG A 9 38.49 -24.78 -13.64
N ILE A 10 38.00 -24.00 -12.72
CA ILE A 10 36.75 -24.29 -11.97
C ILE A 10 35.56 -23.84 -12.79
N ALA A 11 34.61 -24.73 -13.12
CA ALA A 11 33.32 -24.32 -13.68
C ALA A 11 32.33 -23.96 -12.57
N SER A 12 31.41 -23.05 -12.85
CA SER A 12 30.36 -22.73 -11.89
C SER A 12 28.95 -23.04 -12.39
N ILE A 13 28.09 -23.49 -11.47
CA ILE A 13 26.64 -23.61 -11.66
C ILE A 13 25.96 -22.68 -10.68
N ILE A 14 25.26 -21.65 -11.22
CA ILE A 14 24.68 -20.56 -10.46
C ILE A 14 23.16 -20.69 -10.49
N LEU A 15 22.52 -20.87 -9.35
CA LEU A 15 21.08 -21.14 -9.24
C LEU A 15 20.27 -19.84 -9.25
N CYS A 16 19.63 -19.52 -10.38
CA CYS A 16 18.85 -18.31 -10.62
C CYS A 16 17.37 -18.60 -10.93
N ALA A 17 16.89 -19.85 -10.85
CA ALA A 17 15.58 -20.26 -11.35
C ALA A 17 14.41 -19.99 -10.39
N GLY A 18 14.67 -19.70 -9.12
CA GLY A 18 13.67 -19.58 -8.06
C GLY A 18 12.67 -18.44 -8.24
N LYS A 19 11.39 -18.65 -7.84
CA LYS A 19 10.35 -17.64 -7.89
C LYS A 19 10.58 -16.45 -6.94
N GLY A 20 11.50 -16.55 -5.98
CA GLY A 20 11.77 -15.50 -5.02
C GLY A 20 10.51 -15.04 -4.24
N ARG A 21 9.63 -15.96 -3.87
CA ARG A 21 8.29 -15.65 -3.29
C ARG A 21 8.34 -14.64 -2.15
N ARG A 22 9.39 -14.65 -1.34
CA ARG A 22 9.60 -13.72 -0.22
C ARG A 22 10.02 -12.31 -0.64
N MET A 23 10.57 -12.14 -1.86
CA MET A 23 10.88 -10.82 -2.44
C MET A 23 9.69 -10.16 -3.11
N GLN A 24 8.67 -10.95 -3.47
CA GLN A 24 7.36 -10.54 -4.01
C GLN A 24 7.40 -9.54 -5.19
N SER A 25 8.39 -9.68 -6.02
CA SER A 25 8.46 -8.92 -7.26
C SER A 25 7.88 -9.73 -8.41
N PRO A 26 6.78 -9.30 -9.04
CA PRO A 26 6.22 -10.01 -10.19
C PRO A 26 7.02 -9.79 -11.47
N LYS A 27 7.93 -8.81 -11.50
CA LYS A 27 8.67 -8.40 -12.70
C LYS A 27 10.19 -8.54 -12.60
N THR A 28 10.75 -8.59 -11.39
CA THR A 28 12.19 -8.63 -11.16
C THR A 28 12.58 -9.93 -10.45
N PRO A 29 13.39 -10.79 -11.07
CA PRO A 29 13.93 -11.98 -10.40
C PRO A 29 14.77 -11.58 -9.18
N LYS A 30 14.74 -12.41 -8.12
CA LYS A 30 15.48 -12.14 -6.89
C LYS A 30 16.96 -11.79 -7.14
N VAL A 31 17.62 -12.49 -8.05
CA VAL A 31 19.04 -12.32 -8.38
C VAL A 31 19.35 -11.01 -9.14
N CYS A 32 18.32 -10.36 -9.73
CA CYS A 32 18.47 -9.11 -10.46
C CYS A 32 18.15 -7.87 -9.62
N PHE A 33 17.84 -8.02 -8.32
CA PHE A 33 17.71 -6.86 -7.46
C PHE A 33 19.03 -6.11 -7.35
N PRO A 34 19.01 -4.75 -7.43
CA PRO A 34 20.23 -3.97 -7.36
C PRO A 34 20.81 -3.98 -5.94
N VAL A 35 22.13 -4.09 -5.86
CA VAL A 35 22.94 -3.87 -4.67
C VAL A 35 24.03 -2.88 -5.06
N ALA A 36 24.13 -1.75 -4.40
CA ALA A 36 25.03 -0.65 -4.76
C ALA A 36 24.95 -0.24 -6.24
N GLY A 37 23.71 -0.20 -6.77
CA GLY A 37 23.40 0.22 -8.14
C GLY A 37 23.64 -0.84 -9.23
N LYS A 38 23.97 -2.09 -8.87
CA LYS A 38 24.25 -3.20 -9.80
C LYS A 38 23.45 -4.44 -9.40
N PRO A 39 22.87 -5.23 -10.35
CA PRO A 39 22.21 -6.50 -10.01
C PRO A 39 23.10 -7.42 -9.17
N ALA A 40 22.53 -8.03 -8.13
CA ALA A 40 23.27 -8.91 -7.21
C ALA A 40 24.03 -10.02 -7.95
N ILE A 41 23.43 -10.61 -8.98
CA ILE A 41 24.07 -11.65 -9.82
C ILE A 41 25.32 -11.12 -10.54
N CYS A 42 25.36 -9.83 -10.92
CA CYS A 42 26.54 -9.27 -11.60
C CYS A 42 27.72 -9.14 -10.63
N HIS A 43 27.51 -8.80 -9.36
CA HIS A 43 28.58 -8.82 -8.34
C HIS A 43 29.16 -10.22 -8.18
N LEU A 44 28.29 -11.24 -8.14
CA LEU A 44 28.73 -12.63 -8.02
C LEU A 44 29.56 -13.05 -9.23
N LEU A 45 29.10 -12.77 -10.47
CA LEU A 45 29.81 -13.10 -11.68
C LEU A 45 31.18 -12.44 -11.79
N GLU A 46 31.27 -11.15 -11.44
CA GLU A 46 32.58 -10.45 -11.37
C GLU A 46 33.55 -11.12 -10.39
N THR A 47 33.04 -11.52 -9.23
CA THR A 47 33.84 -12.24 -8.24
C THR A 47 34.34 -13.58 -8.80
N LEU A 48 33.49 -14.36 -9.46
CA LEU A 48 33.83 -15.64 -10.09
C LEU A 48 34.84 -15.48 -11.21
N GLU A 49 34.64 -14.54 -12.15
CA GLU A 49 35.55 -14.26 -13.25
C GLU A 49 36.94 -13.80 -12.75
N SER A 50 36.95 -12.96 -11.69
CA SER A 50 38.22 -12.52 -11.07
C SER A 50 39.03 -13.66 -10.49
N ARG A 51 38.42 -14.82 -10.27
CA ARG A 51 39.08 -16.08 -9.80
C ARG A 51 39.24 -17.10 -10.91
N GLY A 52 39.02 -16.70 -12.17
CA GLY A 52 39.23 -17.55 -13.34
C GLY A 52 38.19 -18.67 -13.48
N SER A 53 37.03 -18.55 -12.85
CA SER A 53 35.92 -19.50 -13.04
C SER A 53 35.38 -19.44 -14.47
N ALA A 54 35.39 -20.56 -15.14
CA ALA A 54 34.84 -20.74 -16.48
C ALA A 54 34.68 -22.24 -16.84
N PRO A 55 33.58 -22.65 -17.50
CA PRO A 55 32.42 -21.82 -17.85
C PRO A 55 31.53 -21.52 -16.64
N ASN A 56 30.83 -20.38 -16.69
CA ASN A 56 29.82 -19.99 -15.71
C ASN A 56 28.44 -20.31 -16.29
N ILE A 57 27.68 -21.21 -15.65
CA ILE A 57 26.37 -21.66 -16.09
C ILE A 57 25.30 -21.13 -15.16
N LEU A 58 24.44 -20.24 -15.63
CA LEU A 58 23.29 -19.73 -14.90
C LEU A 58 22.09 -20.63 -15.16
N VAL A 59 21.54 -21.23 -14.10
CA VAL A 59 20.30 -21.99 -14.21
C VAL A 59 19.13 -21.04 -14.00
N VAL A 60 18.40 -20.72 -15.07
CA VAL A 60 17.28 -19.78 -15.10
C VAL A 60 15.94 -20.52 -15.19
N GLY A 61 14.86 -19.88 -14.72
CA GLY A 61 13.54 -20.49 -14.74
C GLY A 61 12.45 -19.41 -14.74
N HIS A 62 11.93 -19.05 -13.58
CA HIS A 62 10.94 -17.95 -13.48
C HIS A 62 11.58 -16.62 -13.89
N LEU A 63 10.94 -15.88 -14.81
CA LEU A 63 11.45 -14.63 -15.39
C LEU A 63 12.84 -14.78 -16.05
N ALA A 64 13.09 -15.89 -16.69
CA ALA A 64 14.38 -16.21 -17.34
C ALA A 64 14.85 -15.08 -18.30
N GLY A 65 13.94 -14.50 -19.08
CA GLY A 65 14.26 -13.40 -20.01
C GLY A 65 14.93 -12.22 -19.30
N THR A 66 14.40 -11.80 -18.17
CA THR A 66 15.00 -10.67 -17.40
C THR A 66 16.42 -10.99 -16.92
N VAL A 67 16.70 -12.24 -16.50
CA VAL A 67 18.06 -12.62 -16.09
C VAL A 67 19.01 -12.60 -17.29
N VAL A 68 18.57 -13.10 -18.44
CA VAL A 68 19.37 -13.11 -19.69
C VAL A 68 19.64 -11.69 -20.16
N ASP A 69 18.64 -10.81 -20.15
CA ASP A 69 18.76 -9.41 -20.58
C ASP A 69 19.71 -8.60 -19.67
N GLU A 70 19.73 -8.87 -18.36
CA GLU A 70 20.60 -8.19 -17.40
C GLU A 70 22.05 -8.70 -17.44
N VAL A 71 22.25 -10.00 -17.65
CA VAL A 71 23.57 -10.65 -17.58
C VAL A 71 24.25 -10.73 -18.95
N GLY A 72 23.54 -11.12 -20.00
CA GLY A 72 24.12 -11.41 -21.33
C GLY A 72 24.98 -10.29 -21.91
N PRO A 73 24.55 -9.01 -21.88
CA PRO A 73 25.36 -7.91 -22.41
C PRO A 73 26.67 -7.65 -21.63
N LYS A 74 26.70 -8.00 -20.33
CA LYS A 74 27.86 -7.75 -19.44
C LYS A 74 28.81 -8.94 -19.35
N PHE A 75 28.28 -10.16 -19.54
CA PHE A 75 29.00 -11.43 -19.42
C PHE A 75 28.68 -12.31 -20.62
N PRO A 76 29.25 -12.00 -21.80
CA PRO A 76 28.93 -12.68 -23.07
C PRO A 76 29.30 -14.16 -23.09
N ASP A 77 30.26 -14.59 -22.25
CA ASP A 77 30.69 -15.99 -22.13
C ASP A 77 29.86 -16.82 -21.14
N ALA A 78 28.86 -16.21 -20.46
CA ALA A 78 27.97 -16.91 -19.57
C ALA A 78 27.02 -17.83 -20.34
N LEU A 79 26.85 -19.07 -19.84
CA LEU A 79 25.93 -20.04 -20.40
C LEU A 79 24.63 -20.05 -19.60
N PHE A 80 23.50 -20.34 -20.28
CA PHE A 80 22.20 -20.40 -19.62
C PHE A 80 21.60 -21.82 -19.78
N ALA A 81 21.18 -22.39 -18.63
CA ALA A 81 20.42 -23.64 -18.60
C ALA A 81 19.01 -23.36 -18.09
N TYR A 82 17.99 -23.92 -18.75
CA TYR A 82 16.59 -23.64 -18.39
C TYR A 82 15.99 -24.71 -17.49
N GLN A 83 15.47 -24.32 -16.33
CA GLN A 83 14.70 -25.18 -15.45
C GLN A 83 13.19 -24.98 -15.70
N ALA A 84 12.58 -25.84 -16.50
CA ALA A 84 11.17 -25.75 -16.87
C ALA A 84 10.21 -25.99 -15.68
N SER A 85 10.57 -26.94 -14.81
CA SER A 85 9.80 -27.27 -13.60
C SER A 85 10.64 -26.97 -12.36
N LEU A 86 10.10 -26.16 -11.45
CA LEU A 86 10.77 -25.76 -10.20
C LEU A 86 10.63 -26.87 -9.14
N LEU A 87 11.49 -27.89 -9.23
CA LEU A 87 11.46 -29.09 -8.41
C LEU A 87 12.56 -29.11 -7.33
N GLY A 88 13.10 -27.95 -6.98
CA GLY A 88 14.11 -27.78 -5.94
C GLY A 88 15.52 -27.45 -6.48
N THR A 89 16.45 -27.20 -5.55
CA THR A 89 17.83 -26.78 -5.82
C THR A 89 18.66 -27.88 -6.44
N GLY A 90 18.46 -29.13 -6.07
CA GLY A 90 19.12 -30.29 -6.69
C GLY A 90 18.70 -30.47 -8.14
N HIS A 91 17.39 -30.34 -8.44
CA HIS A 91 16.90 -30.37 -9.83
C HIS A 91 17.48 -29.20 -10.67
N ALA A 92 17.57 -28.01 -10.11
CA ALA A 92 18.20 -26.86 -10.78
C ALA A 92 19.67 -27.16 -11.08
N THR A 93 20.42 -27.65 -10.09
CA THR A 93 21.84 -28.01 -10.25
C THR A 93 22.03 -29.06 -11.34
N ARG A 94 21.12 -30.02 -11.46
CA ARG A 94 21.14 -31.04 -12.53
C ARG A 94 21.04 -30.43 -13.93
N GLN A 95 20.26 -29.36 -14.13
CA GLN A 95 20.19 -28.70 -15.43
C GLN A 95 21.56 -28.11 -15.84
N GLY A 96 22.25 -27.43 -14.90
CA GLY A 96 23.61 -26.94 -15.15
C GLY A 96 24.62 -28.05 -15.32
N ALA A 97 24.54 -29.12 -14.51
CA ALA A 97 25.41 -30.30 -14.60
C ALA A 97 25.26 -31.02 -15.92
N ASN A 98 24.06 -31.10 -16.50
CA ASN A 98 23.85 -31.70 -17.82
C ASN A 98 24.60 -30.93 -18.93
N VAL A 99 24.68 -29.60 -18.84
CA VAL A 99 25.46 -28.77 -19.77
C VAL A 99 26.95 -29.11 -19.63
N LEU A 100 27.50 -29.14 -18.41
CA LEU A 100 28.92 -29.48 -18.17
C LEU A 100 29.26 -30.90 -18.63
N SER A 101 28.37 -31.85 -18.33
CA SER A 101 28.56 -33.25 -18.76
C SER A 101 28.51 -33.38 -20.27
N GLY A 102 27.60 -32.63 -20.95
CA GLY A 102 27.52 -32.55 -22.42
C GLY A 102 28.78 -31.94 -23.03
N LEU A 103 29.48 -31.05 -22.33
CA LEU A 103 30.79 -30.50 -22.74
C LEU A 103 31.96 -31.43 -22.39
N GLY A 104 31.70 -32.59 -21.76
CA GLY A 104 32.73 -33.54 -21.31
C GLY A 104 33.58 -33.02 -20.14
N TYR A 105 33.08 -32.06 -19.37
CA TYR A 105 33.79 -31.42 -18.27
C TYR A 105 33.99 -32.38 -17.08
N LYS A 106 35.25 -32.49 -16.62
CA LYS A 106 35.66 -33.37 -15.49
C LYS A 106 36.38 -32.65 -14.37
N GLY A 107 36.59 -31.33 -14.50
CA GLY A 107 37.24 -30.49 -13.46
C GLY A 107 36.34 -30.22 -12.25
N PRO A 108 36.83 -29.41 -11.28
CA PRO A 108 36.03 -29.01 -10.15
C PRO A 108 34.83 -28.18 -10.55
N VAL A 109 33.69 -28.40 -9.85
CA VAL A 109 32.42 -27.67 -10.11
C VAL A 109 31.99 -26.91 -8.87
N LEU A 110 31.93 -25.60 -8.96
CA LEU A 110 31.40 -24.73 -7.91
C LEU A 110 29.90 -24.58 -8.12
N VAL A 111 29.10 -24.94 -7.11
CA VAL A 111 27.64 -24.80 -7.11
C VAL A 111 27.22 -23.79 -6.04
N LEU A 112 26.43 -22.77 -6.46
CA LEU A 112 26.03 -21.71 -5.53
C LEU A 112 24.70 -21.05 -5.94
N ALA A 113 24.05 -20.42 -4.95
CA ALA A 113 22.83 -19.66 -5.21
C ALA A 113 23.18 -18.27 -5.82
N GLY A 114 22.42 -17.84 -6.83
CA GLY A 114 22.70 -16.61 -7.58
C GLY A 114 22.40 -15.30 -6.83
N ASP A 115 21.81 -15.37 -5.66
CA ASP A 115 21.56 -14.26 -4.74
C ASP A 115 22.66 -14.09 -3.69
N LYS A 116 23.76 -14.82 -3.82
CA LYS A 116 24.91 -14.72 -2.91
C LYS A 116 25.88 -13.63 -3.36
N LEU A 117 26.29 -12.85 -2.39
CA LEU A 117 27.37 -11.88 -2.48
C LEU A 117 28.53 -12.44 -1.66
N ILE A 118 29.59 -12.83 -2.32
CA ILE A 118 30.69 -13.58 -1.70
C ILE A 118 31.97 -12.78 -1.79
N GLU A 119 32.65 -12.61 -0.67
CA GLU A 119 33.97 -12.02 -0.64
C GLU A 119 35.00 -12.90 -1.36
N PRO A 120 35.85 -12.30 -2.21
CA PRO A 120 36.88 -13.05 -2.92
C PRO A 120 37.72 -13.95 -2.02
N ARG A 121 38.10 -13.48 -0.82
CA ARG A 121 38.89 -14.25 0.16
C ARG A 121 38.22 -15.56 0.58
N THR A 122 36.88 -15.60 0.65
CA THR A 122 36.14 -16.83 1.00
C THR A 122 36.21 -17.87 -0.11
N LEU A 123 36.12 -17.45 -1.38
CA LEU A 123 36.36 -18.35 -2.52
C LEU A 123 37.81 -18.84 -2.55
N ASP A 124 38.77 -17.94 -2.35
CA ASP A 124 40.19 -18.30 -2.28
C ASP A 124 40.46 -19.38 -1.20
N LYS A 125 39.84 -19.22 -0.02
CA LYS A 125 39.91 -20.18 1.08
C LYS A 125 39.26 -21.51 0.72
N LEU A 126 38.08 -21.50 0.10
CA LEU A 126 37.39 -22.73 -0.36
C LEU A 126 38.23 -23.47 -1.41
N ILE A 127 38.76 -22.76 -2.41
CA ILE A 127 39.59 -23.33 -3.47
C ILE A 127 40.89 -23.92 -2.87
N THR A 128 41.54 -23.16 -2.01
CA THR A 128 42.77 -23.63 -1.32
C THR A 128 42.54 -24.92 -0.50
N ALA A 129 41.42 -24.93 0.25
CA ALA A 129 41.07 -26.14 1.04
C ALA A 129 40.78 -27.34 0.13
N PHE A 130 40.17 -27.12 -1.02
CA PHE A 130 39.88 -28.16 -2.01
C PHE A 130 41.13 -28.67 -2.69
N GLU A 131 42.06 -27.79 -3.08
CA GLU A 131 43.31 -28.13 -3.74
C GLU A 131 44.29 -28.86 -2.80
N GLN A 132 44.46 -28.35 -1.57
CA GLN A 132 45.44 -28.91 -0.61
C GLN A 132 44.94 -30.19 0.05
N GLY A 133 43.63 -30.18 0.48
CA GLY A 133 43.03 -31.32 1.17
C GLY A 133 42.54 -32.42 0.21
N GLN A 134 42.45 -32.12 -1.08
CA GLN A 134 41.92 -33.03 -2.12
C GLN A 134 40.59 -33.72 -1.74
N PRO A 135 39.63 -33.02 -1.07
CA PRO A 135 38.36 -33.65 -0.71
C PRO A 135 37.52 -33.94 -1.96
N ASP A 136 36.51 -34.79 -1.80
CA ASP A 136 35.51 -35.04 -2.84
C ASP A 136 34.53 -33.88 -2.95
N VAL A 137 34.21 -33.23 -1.80
CA VAL A 137 33.38 -32.03 -1.68
C VAL A 137 33.97 -31.11 -0.62
N ALA A 138 34.01 -29.79 -0.92
CA ALA A 138 34.21 -28.75 0.09
C ALA A 138 33.01 -27.81 0.10
N LEU A 139 32.63 -27.27 1.27
CA LEU A 139 31.49 -26.34 1.36
C LEU A 139 31.74 -25.23 2.38
N VAL A 140 31.19 -24.07 2.11
CA VAL A 140 31.29 -22.91 3.01
C VAL A 140 30.26 -23.02 4.13
N VAL A 141 30.72 -22.82 5.38
CA VAL A 141 29.88 -22.79 6.58
C VAL A 141 30.07 -21.51 7.37
N ALA A 142 29.02 -21.05 8.05
CA ALA A 142 29.03 -19.83 8.86
C ALA A 142 28.41 -20.06 10.25
N PRO A 143 28.68 -19.20 11.26
CA PRO A 143 28.09 -19.32 12.59
C PRO A 143 26.57 -19.23 12.57
N LYS A 144 25.88 -20.16 13.24
CA LYS A 144 24.40 -20.24 13.31
C LYS A 144 23.74 -18.95 13.81
N ARG A 145 24.35 -18.28 14.77
CA ARG A 145 23.79 -17.06 15.38
C ARG A 145 23.49 -15.95 14.36
N ARG A 146 24.28 -15.85 13.29
CA ARG A 146 24.08 -14.82 12.23
C ARG A 146 23.05 -15.28 11.18
N TRP A 147 22.93 -16.60 10.96
CA TRP A 147 22.08 -17.19 9.95
C TRP A 147 21.08 -18.21 10.53
N PRO A 148 20.11 -17.76 11.38
CA PRO A 148 19.23 -18.67 12.14
C PRO A 148 18.28 -19.50 11.27
N ASN A 149 18.10 -19.12 10.01
CA ASN A 149 17.19 -19.79 9.07
C ASN A 149 17.89 -20.73 8.05
N ALA A 150 19.23 -20.84 8.09
CA ALA A 150 19.98 -21.70 7.19
C ALA A 150 19.98 -23.18 7.63
N GLY A 151 20.29 -24.10 6.72
CA GLY A 151 20.40 -25.52 7.03
C GLY A 151 21.49 -25.83 8.08
N ARG A 152 21.21 -26.73 8.98
CA ARG A 152 22.08 -27.12 10.12
C ARG A 152 23.18 -28.08 9.67
N ILE A 153 24.44 -27.78 10.00
CA ILE A 153 25.60 -28.66 9.75
C ILE A 153 25.80 -29.54 10.96
N VAL A 154 25.42 -30.81 10.86
CA VAL A 154 25.63 -31.79 11.91
C VAL A 154 27.01 -32.41 11.77
N THR A 155 27.82 -32.34 12.82
CA THR A 155 29.18 -32.90 12.84
C THR A 155 29.31 -34.03 13.89
N GLY A 156 30.20 -34.97 13.60
CA GLY A 156 30.57 -36.04 14.52
C GLY A 156 31.95 -35.77 15.18
N PRO A 157 32.51 -36.84 15.81
CA PRO A 157 33.80 -36.75 16.46
C PRO A 157 34.91 -36.23 15.49
N GLY A 158 35.76 -35.33 15.96
CA GLY A 158 36.80 -34.75 15.13
C GLY A 158 36.34 -33.69 14.13
N GLY A 159 35.11 -33.20 14.22
CA GLY A 159 34.55 -32.18 13.33
C GLY A 159 34.11 -32.68 11.93
N ARG A 160 34.10 -34.00 11.72
CA ARG A 160 33.65 -34.60 10.46
C ARG A 160 32.17 -34.30 10.19
N LEU A 161 31.83 -33.80 9.03
CA LEU A 161 30.46 -33.58 8.64
C LEU A 161 29.70 -34.88 8.49
N LEU A 162 28.52 -34.99 9.12
CA LEU A 162 27.67 -36.18 9.06
C LEU A 162 26.42 -35.94 8.18
N GLN A 163 25.79 -34.79 8.32
CA GLN A 163 24.54 -34.49 7.60
C GLN A 163 24.26 -33.00 7.55
N ILE A 164 23.48 -32.56 6.56
CA ILE A 164 22.88 -31.20 6.53
C ILE A 164 21.37 -31.34 6.68
N ILE A 165 20.79 -30.72 7.72
CA ILE A 165 19.34 -30.74 7.97
C ILE A 165 18.75 -29.38 7.65
N GLU A 166 17.82 -29.33 6.71
CA GLU A 166 17.14 -28.08 6.34
C GLU A 166 16.27 -27.58 7.50
N LYS A 167 16.18 -26.24 7.66
CA LYS A 167 15.41 -25.64 8.76
C LYS A 167 13.93 -26.01 8.70
N ALA A 168 13.36 -26.19 7.50
CA ALA A 168 11.96 -26.58 7.31
C ALA A 168 11.70 -27.98 7.88
N ASP A 169 12.59 -28.94 7.62
CA ASP A 169 12.47 -30.31 8.11
C ASP A 169 12.68 -30.37 9.64
N LEU A 170 13.59 -29.55 10.16
CA LEU A 170 13.82 -29.43 11.61
C LEU A 170 12.57 -28.88 12.33
N LEU A 171 11.93 -27.83 11.79
CA LEU A 171 10.72 -27.27 12.37
C LEU A 171 9.55 -28.26 12.36
N ARG A 172 9.40 -29.03 11.27
CA ARG A 172 8.39 -30.08 11.20
C ARG A 172 8.64 -31.17 12.20
N ALA A 173 9.89 -31.67 12.28
CA ALA A 173 10.25 -32.73 13.25
C ALA A 173 9.98 -32.29 14.70
N SER A 174 10.23 -30.99 15.01
CA SER A 174 9.89 -30.44 16.33
C SER A 174 8.39 -30.41 16.60
N GLN A 175 7.54 -30.17 15.56
CA GLN A 175 6.09 -30.18 15.70
C GLN A 175 5.49 -31.58 15.78
N ASP A 176 6.00 -32.51 14.96
CA ASP A 176 5.47 -33.88 14.83
C ASP A 176 6.11 -34.86 15.85
N GLY A 177 7.13 -34.43 16.61
CA GLY A 177 7.88 -35.29 17.54
C GLY A 177 8.72 -36.35 16.84
N THR A 178 9.03 -36.20 15.55
CA THR A 178 9.85 -37.14 14.80
C THR A 178 11.35 -36.94 15.07
N THR A 179 12.17 -37.99 14.87
CA THR A 179 13.63 -37.96 15.07
C THR A 179 14.40 -38.11 13.76
N PHE A 180 15.59 -37.54 13.72
CA PHE A 180 16.54 -37.70 12.63
C PHE A 180 17.49 -38.91 12.93
N GLN A 181 17.72 -39.73 11.94
CA GLN A 181 18.70 -40.81 12.04
C GLN A 181 20.08 -40.27 11.59
N ILE A 182 20.99 -40.03 12.53
CA ILE A 182 22.29 -39.45 12.27
C ILE A 182 23.39 -40.42 12.73
N ALA A 183 24.15 -40.98 11.79
CA ALA A 183 25.20 -41.98 12.05
C ALA A 183 24.70 -43.19 12.86
N GLY A 184 23.43 -43.58 12.69
CA GLY A 184 22.82 -44.72 13.36
C GLY A 184 22.19 -44.39 14.72
N GLU A 185 22.22 -43.14 15.17
CA GLU A 185 21.58 -42.67 16.41
C GLU A 185 20.34 -41.82 16.06
N ALA A 186 19.24 -42.02 16.80
CA ALA A 186 18.05 -41.17 16.70
C ALA A 186 18.26 -39.92 17.54
N ARG A 187 18.12 -38.72 16.91
CA ARG A 187 18.20 -37.41 17.57
C ARG A 187 16.95 -36.61 17.34
N THR A 188 16.46 -35.96 18.38
CA THR A 188 15.34 -35.03 18.31
C THR A 188 15.74 -33.72 17.63
N ALA A 189 14.73 -32.96 17.17
CA ALA A 189 14.96 -31.61 16.57
C ALA A 189 15.66 -30.66 17.55
N ASP A 190 15.31 -30.71 18.84
CA ASP A 190 15.93 -29.87 19.87
C ASP A 190 17.38 -30.27 20.15
N GLU A 191 17.71 -31.57 20.17
CA GLU A 191 19.10 -32.05 20.31
C GLU A 191 19.95 -31.61 19.13
N VAL A 192 19.42 -31.66 17.90
CA VAL A 192 20.11 -31.15 16.70
C VAL A 192 20.29 -29.63 16.78
N GLU A 193 19.22 -28.88 17.09
CA GLU A 193 19.27 -27.41 17.16
C GLU A 193 20.27 -26.92 18.21
N ASN A 194 20.35 -27.60 19.38
CA ASN A 194 21.25 -27.21 20.47
C ASN A 194 22.70 -27.62 20.22
N ALA A 195 22.95 -28.71 19.49
CA ALA A 195 24.29 -29.22 19.23
C ALA A 195 25.00 -28.52 18.06
N VAL A 196 24.28 -27.86 17.17
CA VAL A 196 24.81 -27.28 15.93
C VAL A 196 25.31 -25.85 16.13
N GLU A 197 26.59 -25.61 15.83
CA GLU A 197 27.23 -24.29 15.84
C GLU A 197 27.29 -23.66 14.42
N TRP A 198 27.34 -24.49 13.39
CA TRP A 198 27.55 -24.08 12.01
C TRP A 198 26.34 -24.33 11.13
N VAL A 199 26.17 -23.45 10.15
CA VAL A 199 25.09 -23.55 9.15
C VAL A 199 25.64 -23.48 7.73
N ASN A 200 24.89 -24.08 6.83
CA ASN A 200 25.18 -24.14 5.40
C ASN A 200 25.01 -22.79 4.71
N GLN A 201 25.97 -22.36 3.89
CA GLN A 201 25.90 -21.13 3.10
C GLN A 201 25.52 -21.35 1.63
N ALA A 202 25.18 -22.59 1.24
CA ALA A 202 24.82 -22.95 -0.13
C ALA A 202 25.91 -22.57 -1.16
N VAL A 203 27.15 -22.79 -0.80
CA VAL A 203 28.34 -22.66 -1.66
C VAL A 203 29.16 -23.92 -1.55
N TYR A 204 29.25 -24.69 -2.62
CA TYR A 204 29.86 -26.03 -2.64
C TYR A 204 30.84 -26.15 -3.79
N LEU A 205 31.97 -26.79 -3.58
CA LEU A 205 32.93 -27.15 -4.60
C LEU A 205 33.07 -28.67 -4.65
N PHE A 206 32.66 -29.26 -5.77
CA PHE A 206 32.63 -30.71 -6.00
C PHE A 206 33.68 -31.17 -6.99
N ARG A 207 34.14 -32.41 -6.87
CA ARG A 207 34.66 -33.14 -8.03
C ARG A 207 33.47 -33.44 -8.98
N ALA A 208 33.63 -33.16 -10.28
CA ALA A 208 32.53 -33.36 -11.23
C ALA A 208 31.89 -34.77 -11.21
N PRO A 209 32.64 -35.87 -11.20
CA PRO A 209 32.03 -37.21 -11.13
C PRO A 209 31.18 -37.38 -9.89
N VAL A 210 31.62 -36.92 -8.72
CA VAL A 210 30.88 -37.01 -7.47
C VAL A 210 29.57 -36.24 -7.54
N LEU A 211 29.61 -35.03 -8.10
CA LEU A 211 28.41 -34.23 -8.30
C LEU A 211 27.40 -34.92 -9.22
N TYR A 212 27.85 -35.45 -10.35
CA TYR A 212 26.97 -36.11 -11.33
C TYR A 212 26.30 -37.37 -10.74
N ASP A 213 27.05 -38.19 -10.04
CA ASP A 213 26.54 -39.39 -9.38
C ASP A 213 25.55 -39.06 -8.23
N ALA A 214 25.87 -38.04 -7.42
CA ALA A 214 25.02 -37.61 -6.33
C ALA A 214 23.69 -37.04 -6.85
N LEU A 215 23.71 -36.20 -7.90
CA LEU A 215 22.50 -35.66 -8.52
C LEU A 215 21.59 -36.73 -9.12
N ALA A 216 22.15 -37.86 -9.59
CA ALA A 216 21.37 -39.00 -10.10
C ALA A 216 20.61 -39.75 -8.99
N SER A 217 21.01 -39.63 -7.72
CA SER A 217 20.44 -40.29 -6.58
C SER A 217 19.36 -39.50 -5.81
N LEU A 218 19.14 -38.23 -6.14
CA LEU A 218 18.24 -37.33 -5.41
C LEU A 218 16.78 -37.82 -5.44
N ARG A 219 16.09 -37.65 -4.33
CA ARG A 219 14.67 -38.00 -4.13
C ARG A 219 13.89 -36.78 -3.67
N ARG A 220 12.55 -36.92 -3.49
CA ARG A 220 11.64 -35.86 -3.08
C ARG A 220 10.89 -36.24 -1.80
N ASP A 221 11.52 -36.96 -0.90
CA ASP A 221 10.90 -37.51 0.31
C ASP A 221 10.99 -36.53 1.51
N ASN A 222 10.98 -35.20 1.23
CA ASN A 222 11.08 -34.15 2.23
C ASN A 222 9.82 -33.29 2.33
N VAL A 223 9.77 -32.38 3.30
CA VAL A 223 8.61 -31.52 3.58
C VAL A 223 8.13 -30.72 2.37
N GLN A 224 9.05 -30.27 1.53
CA GLN A 224 8.74 -29.44 0.36
C GLN A 224 8.47 -30.26 -0.91
N GLN A 225 8.66 -31.57 -0.87
CA GLN A 225 8.61 -32.49 -2.02
C GLN A 225 9.52 -32.02 -3.17
N GLU A 226 10.70 -31.52 -2.81
CA GLU A 226 11.71 -30.99 -3.73
C GLU A 226 12.99 -31.84 -3.68
N GLU A 227 13.77 -31.81 -4.75
CA GLU A 227 15.11 -32.36 -4.76
C GLU A 227 16.07 -31.35 -4.11
N TYR A 228 16.51 -31.61 -2.89
CA TYR A 228 17.44 -30.70 -2.20
C TYR A 228 18.87 -30.93 -2.67
N LEU A 229 19.61 -29.86 -2.93
CA LEU A 229 21.05 -29.93 -3.21
C LEU A 229 21.83 -30.46 -1.98
N THR A 230 21.37 -30.16 -0.78
CA THR A 230 21.97 -30.66 0.48
C THR A 230 21.98 -32.18 0.58
N ASP A 231 21.05 -32.89 -0.06
CA ASP A 231 21.04 -34.36 -0.06
C ASP A 231 22.25 -34.94 -0.85
N THR A 232 22.90 -34.16 -1.70
CA THR A 232 24.17 -34.60 -2.34
C THR A 232 25.30 -34.76 -1.31
N ILE A 233 25.23 -34.06 -0.19
CA ILE A 233 26.19 -34.18 0.90
C ILE A 233 25.96 -35.48 1.67
N ASP A 234 24.69 -35.83 1.95
CA ASP A 234 24.32 -37.09 2.58
C ASP A 234 24.72 -38.30 1.70
N TYR A 235 24.55 -38.16 0.37
CA TYR A 235 25.06 -39.14 -0.58
C TYR A 235 26.59 -39.31 -0.44
N ALA A 236 27.35 -38.22 -0.44
CA ALA A 236 28.80 -38.26 -0.32
C ALA A 236 29.25 -38.92 1.02
N VAL A 237 28.65 -38.50 2.13
CA VAL A 237 28.94 -39.04 3.47
C VAL A 237 28.61 -40.52 3.55
N SER A 238 27.41 -40.96 3.03
CA SER A 238 27.01 -42.38 3.05
C SER A 238 27.92 -43.32 2.24
N ARG A 239 28.61 -42.77 1.23
CA ARG A 239 29.58 -43.49 0.39
C ARG A 239 31.01 -43.43 0.95
N GLY A 240 31.21 -42.78 2.11
CA GLY A 240 32.55 -42.66 2.72
C GLY A 240 33.46 -41.65 2.00
N LEU A 241 32.89 -40.80 1.13
CA LEU A 241 33.61 -39.72 0.45
C LEU A 241 34.01 -38.61 1.42
N THR A 242 35.07 -37.90 1.10
CA THR A 242 35.60 -36.82 1.96
C THR A 242 34.85 -35.51 1.75
N VAL A 243 34.19 -35.04 2.80
CA VAL A 243 33.49 -33.77 2.80
C VAL A 243 34.12 -32.79 3.80
N THR A 244 34.61 -31.65 3.33
CA THR A 244 35.36 -30.68 4.15
C THR A 244 34.55 -29.38 4.33
N PRO A 245 34.07 -29.07 5.54
CA PRO A 245 33.49 -27.76 5.84
C PRO A 245 34.59 -26.70 5.94
N VAL A 246 34.37 -25.54 5.30
CA VAL A 246 35.31 -24.41 5.27
C VAL A 246 34.61 -23.22 5.96
N PRO A 247 34.98 -22.88 7.21
CA PRO A 247 34.42 -21.76 7.93
C PRO A 247 34.78 -20.43 7.28
N VAL A 248 33.82 -19.49 7.21
CA VAL A 248 34.06 -18.08 6.86
C VAL A 248 34.95 -17.42 7.95
N ASP A 249 35.80 -16.47 7.55
CA ASP A 249 36.62 -15.70 8.52
C ASP A 249 35.74 -14.60 9.17
N ASP A 250 34.84 -13.99 8.40
CA ASP A 250 33.84 -13.02 8.87
C ASP A 250 32.46 -13.49 8.45
N PRO A 251 31.46 -13.48 9.34
CA PRO A 251 30.09 -13.80 8.98
C PRO A 251 29.52 -12.96 7.82
N GLU A 252 30.05 -11.74 7.59
CA GLU A 252 29.64 -10.85 6.51
C GLU A 252 30.33 -11.20 5.16
N ASP A 253 31.22 -12.17 5.10
CA ASP A 253 31.89 -12.57 3.86
C ASP A 253 31.02 -13.32 2.87
N VAL A 254 29.89 -13.86 3.32
CA VAL A 254 28.88 -14.50 2.48
C VAL A 254 27.49 -13.98 2.84
N LEU A 255 27.05 -12.98 2.11
CA LEU A 255 25.73 -12.39 2.27
C LEU A 255 24.75 -12.98 1.26
N GLY A 256 23.49 -12.98 1.62
CA GLY A 256 22.39 -13.37 0.73
C GLY A 256 21.06 -12.91 1.33
N PHE A 257 20.16 -12.50 0.50
CA PHE A 257 18.88 -11.95 0.93
C PHE A 257 17.71 -12.82 0.48
N ASN A 258 16.69 -12.92 1.29
CA ASN A 258 15.43 -13.61 0.98
C ASN A 258 14.22 -12.69 1.11
N SER A 259 14.42 -11.51 1.69
CA SER A 259 13.39 -10.52 1.98
C SER A 259 13.90 -9.10 1.72
N PRO A 260 13.02 -8.13 1.47
CA PRO A 260 13.41 -6.73 1.28
C PRO A 260 14.24 -6.14 2.43
N PRO A 261 13.94 -6.42 3.73
CA PRO A 261 14.81 -5.94 4.82
C PRO A 261 16.23 -6.49 4.75
N GLU A 262 16.41 -7.78 4.44
CA GLU A 262 17.74 -8.38 4.28
C GLU A 262 18.50 -7.75 3.11
N LEU A 263 17.79 -7.40 2.00
CA LEU A 263 18.40 -6.68 0.87
C LEU A 263 18.90 -5.28 1.29
N LEU A 264 18.11 -4.56 2.10
CA LEU A 264 18.50 -3.22 2.59
C LEU A 264 19.74 -3.28 3.49
N GLU A 265 19.83 -4.28 4.38
CA GLU A 265 21.03 -4.49 5.21
C GLU A 265 22.28 -4.74 4.35
N ILE A 266 22.12 -5.53 3.28
CA ILE A 266 23.20 -5.85 2.34
C ILE A 266 23.59 -4.61 1.52
N GLU A 267 22.62 -3.84 1.05
CA GLU A 267 22.84 -2.58 0.33
C GLU A 267 23.69 -1.61 1.18
N GLU A 268 23.34 -1.43 2.45
CA GLU A 268 24.07 -0.58 3.38
C GLU A 268 25.51 -1.09 3.61
N HIS A 269 25.68 -2.40 3.82
CA HIS A 269 26.98 -3.02 3.98
C HIS A 269 27.88 -2.80 2.75
N PHE A 270 27.35 -3.03 1.54
CA PHE A 270 28.09 -2.87 0.30
C PHE A 270 28.44 -1.40 0.02
N ARG A 271 27.54 -0.46 0.25
CA ARG A 271 27.80 0.98 0.10
C ARG A 271 28.93 1.43 1.03
N LYS A 272 28.87 1.02 2.29
CA LYS A 272 29.92 1.29 3.28
C LYS A 272 31.28 0.72 2.84
N LYS A 273 31.31 -0.51 2.37
CA LYS A 273 32.51 -1.18 1.87
C LYS A 273 33.11 -0.49 0.65
N LEU A 274 32.27 -0.03 -0.29
CA LEU A 274 32.72 0.66 -1.50
C LEU A 274 33.11 2.12 -1.25
N GLY A 275 33.03 2.60 0.01
CA GLY A 275 33.26 4.01 0.34
C GLY A 275 32.21 4.94 -0.30
N LEU A 276 31.11 4.37 -0.81
CA LEU A 276 29.96 5.12 -1.25
C LEU A 276 29.28 5.67 0.00
N ALA A 277 28.92 6.96 0.00
CA ALA A 277 28.21 7.55 1.12
C ALA A 277 27.00 6.67 1.46
N VAL A 278 26.81 6.36 2.76
CA VAL A 278 25.72 5.49 3.27
C VAL A 278 24.34 6.09 2.98
N ALA A 279 24.32 7.36 2.61
CA ALA A 279 23.28 8.02 1.81
C ALA A 279 24.02 9.00 0.89
N GLU A 280 23.82 8.93 -0.42
CA GLU A 280 23.86 10.18 -1.19
C GLU A 280 22.94 11.13 -0.43
N GLN A 281 23.50 12.23 0.08
CA GLN A 281 22.64 13.32 0.55
C GLN A 281 21.78 13.66 -0.65
N VAL A 282 20.48 13.35 -0.53
CA VAL A 282 19.50 13.70 -1.54
C VAL A 282 19.71 15.18 -1.81
N ALA A 283 20.02 15.55 -3.04
CA ALA A 283 20.17 16.96 -3.41
C ALA A 283 18.78 17.60 -3.22
N LEU A 284 18.60 18.26 -2.07
CA LEU A 284 17.34 18.90 -1.71
C LEU A 284 17.11 20.07 -2.67
N ASP A 285 15.87 20.20 -3.17
CA ASP A 285 15.47 21.34 -4.01
C ASP A 285 15.56 22.64 -3.19
N PRO A 286 16.49 23.57 -3.51
CA PRO A 286 16.65 24.83 -2.76
C PRO A 286 15.41 25.72 -2.80
N ALA A 287 14.52 25.52 -3.77
CA ALA A 287 13.26 26.25 -3.83
C ALA A 287 12.25 25.77 -2.78
N ALA A 288 12.30 24.48 -2.41
CA ALA A 288 11.42 23.82 -1.43
C ALA A 288 12.05 23.78 -0.02
N PHE A 289 13.37 23.72 0.07
CA PHE A 289 14.10 23.59 1.32
C PHE A 289 14.93 24.86 1.61
N LYS A 290 14.65 25.49 2.74
CA LYS A 290 15.39 26.67 3.23
C LYS A 290 15.65 26.53 4.75
N PRO A 291 16.64 27.23 5.31
CA PRO A 291 16.76 27.34 6.76
C PRO A 291 15.45 27.79 7.40
N ALA A 292 15.09 27.24 8.55
CA ALA A 292 13.83 27.57 9.23
C ALA A 292 13.71 29.07 9.53
N GLU A 293 14.82 29.73 9.93
CA GLU A 293 14.86 31.20 10.14
C GLU A 293 14.55 31.99 8.84
N THR A 294 15.00 31.49 7.69
CA THR A 294 14.67 32.10 6.40
C THR A 294 13.18 32.03 6.12
N TRP A 295 12.54 30.87 6.37
CA TRP A 295 11.09 30.75 6.25
C TRP A 295 10.36 31.69 7.22
N ALA A 296 10.81 31.78 8.48
CA ALA A 296 10.22 32.71 9.45
C ALA A 296 10.30 34.16 9.00
N GLN A 297 11.47 34.61 8.48
CA GLN A 297 11.65 35.97 7.95
C GLN A 297 10.75 36.25 6.73
N LEU A 298 10.65 35.31 5.79
CA LEU A 298 9.81 35.42 4.61
C LEU A 298 8.33 35.49 4.98
N LEU A 299 7.89 34.68 5.94
CA LEU A 299 6.53 34.65 6.42
C LEU A 299 6.18 35.83 7.33
N ALA A 300 7.14 36.44 8.01
CA ALA A 300 6.92 37.66 8.80
C ALA A 300 6.53 38.90 7.96
N ASN A 301 6.91 38.93 6.67
CA ASN A 301 6.60 40.06 5.78
C ASN A 301 5.32 39.75 4.97
N PRO A 302 4.18 40.43 5.23
CA PRO A 302 2.92 40.16 4.54
C PRO A 302 2.96 40.51 3.03
N ASP A 303 3.76 41.47 2.64
CA ASP A 303 3.90 41.96 1.26
C ASP A 303 5.14 41.39 0.56
N GLY A 304 5.82 40.43 1.20
CA GLY A 304 7.05 39.83 0.73
C GLY A 304 6.85 38.78 -0.37
N ALA A 305 7.93 38.04 -0.65
CA ALA A 305 7.99 37.02 -1.71
C ALA A 305 6.91 35.92 -1.61
N VAL A 306 6.40 35.63 -0.41
CA VAL A 306 5.34 34.64 -0.21
C VAL A 306 3.93 35.11 -0.59
N SER A 307 3.70 36.46 -0.72
CA SER A 307 2.36 37.01 -0.94
C SER A 307 1.71 36.48 -2.23
N GLY A 308 2.47 36.44 -3.34
CA GLY A 308 1.98 35.89 -4.63
C GLY A 308 1.59 34.42 -4.55
N MET A 309 2.37 33.63 -3.82
CA MET A 309 2.10 32.19 -3.61
C MET A 309 0.86 31.99 -2.72
N LEU A 310 0.72 32.74 -1.62
CA LEU A 310 -0.46 32.69 -0.77
C LEU A 310 -1.73 33.10 -1.52
N ARG A 311 -1.62 34.05 -2.44
CA ARG A 311 -2.74 34.44 -3.33
C ARG A 311 -3.14 33.31 -4.27
N ALA A 312 -2.18 32.59 -4.85
CA ALA A 312 -2.45 31.44 -5.71
C ALA A 312 -3.12 30.27 -4.95
N ILE A 313 -2.85 30.12 -3.65
CA ILE A 313 -3.39 29.06 -2.79
C ILE A 313 -4.78 29.46 -2.25
N TYR A 314 -4.94 30.68 -1.69
CA TYR A 314 -6.11 31.10 -0.91
C TYR A 314 -6.97 32.17 -1.62
N GLY A 315 -6.58 32.61 -2.81
CA GLY A 315 -7.27 33.66 -3.58
C GLY A 315 -7.05 35.06 -3.03
N ASP A 316 -7.98 35.96 -3.36
CA ASP A 316 -7.86 37.41 -3.07
C ASP A 316 -8.40 37.79 -1.67
N ASN A 317 -8.91 36.87 -0.87
CA ASN A 317 -9.39 37.15 0.50
C ASN A 317 -8.19 37.52 1.41
N ALA A 318 -8.02 38.82 1.69
CA ALA A 318 -6.91 39.31 2.48
C ALA A 318 -6.91 38.82 3.93
N SER A 319 -8.09 38.71 4.57
CA SER A 319 -8.22 38.22 5.93
C SER A 319 -7.82 36.75 6.04
N LEU A 320 -8.27 35.91 5.11
CA LEU A 320 -7.91 34.50 5.06
C LEU A 320 -6.39 34.32 4.83
N ARG A 321 -5.81 35.06 3.89
CA ARG A 321 -4.35 35.02 3.63
C ARG A 321 -3.55 35.39 4.87
N GLU A 322 -3.97 36.44 5.59
CA GLU A 322 -3.28 36.88 6.80
C GLU A 322 -3.37 35.84 7.93
N GLU A 323 -4.55 35.28 8.14
CA GLU A 323 -4.76 34.17 9.11
C GLU A 323 -3.84 32.98 8.79
N LYS A 324 -3.81 32.55 7.53
CA LYS A 324 -2.99 31.41 7.09
C LYS A 324 -1.51 31.72 7.16
N ARG A 325 -1.08 32.91 6.77
CA ARG A 325 0.32 33.37 6.89
C ARG A 325 0.77 33.35 8.34
N ALA A 326 -0.04 33.87 9.26
CA ALA A 326 0.28 33.88 10.69
C ALA A 326 0.42 32.46 11.26
N ARG A 327 -0.44 31.52 10.84
CA ARG A 327 -0.35 30.12 11.25
C ARG A 327 0.89 29.42 10.68
N LEU A 328 1.23 29.65 9.40
CA LEU A 328 2.45 29.16 8.79
C LEU A 328 3.69 29.65 9.56
N LEU A 329 3.76 30.95 9.88
CA LEU A 329 4.83 31.53 10.67
C LEU A 329 4.93 30.88 12.05
N ARG A 330 3.82 30.77 12.78
CA ARG A 330 3.80 30.17 14.12
C ARG A 330 4.28 28.71 14.11
N THR A 331 3.93 27.94 13.05
CA THR A 331 4.39 26.55 12.94
C THR A 331 5.89 26.45 12.69
N VAL A 332 6.45 27.39 11.89
CA VAL A 332 7.91 27.47 11.68
C VAL A 332 8.63 27.90 12.97
N GLU A 333 8.10 28.87 13.69
CA GLU A 333 8.64 29.30 15.00
C GLU A 333 8.67 28.16 16.00
N LEU A 334 7.57 27.39 16.09
CA LEU A 334 7.51 26.22 16.96
C LEU A 334 8.54 25.15 16.55
N PHE A 335 8.77 24.97 15.23
CA PHE A 335 9.83 24.08 14.76
C PHE A 335 11.21 24.53 15.27
N ILE A 336 11.50 25.83 15.20
CA ILE A 336 12.76 26.42 15.71
C ILE A 336 12.87 26.21 17.22
N GLU A 337 11.80 26.47 17.97
CA GLU A 337 11.75 26.25 19.42
C GLU A 337 12.05 24.80 19.80
N ARG A 338 11.53 23.84 19.03
CA ARG A 338 11.60 22.40 19.36
C ARG A 338 12.85 21.70 18.85
N TYR A 339 13.29 22.04 17.64
CA TYR A 339 14.37 21.32 16.95
C TYR A 339 15.57 22.20 16.57
N GLY A 340 15.54 23.48 16.88
CA GLY A 340 16.60 24.42 16.53
C GLY A 340 16.61 24.80 15.05
N THR A 341 17.69 25.46 14.61
CA THR A 341 17.82 26.04 13.28
C THR A 341 18.74 25.25 12.36
N ASP A 342 19.31 24.14 12.82
CA ASP A 342 20.26 23.35 12.06
C ASP A 342 19.58 22.65 10.86
N GLY A 343 20.14 22.90 9.68
CA GLY A 343 19.70 22.30 8.42
C GLY A 343 18.43 22.91 7.80
N PRO A 344 18.19 22.61 6.54
CA PRO A 344 17.05 23.13 5.80
C PRO A 344 15.75 22.39 6.11
N VAL A 345 14.64 23.11 6.15
CA VAL A 345 13.29 22.58 6.33
C VAL A 345 12.41 22.87 5.12
N THR A 346 11.41 22.02 4.90
CA THR A 346 10.29 22.29 3.98
C THR A 346 9.03 22.61 4.75
N VAL A 347 8.19 23.49 4.21
CA VAL A 347 6.90 23.88 4.79
C VAL A 347 5.79 23.35 3.88
N ILE A 348 4.98 22.44 4.39
CA ILE A 348 3.93 21.73 3.66
C ILE A 348 2.59 22.11 4.25
N ARG A 349 1.61 22.31 3.38
CA ARG A 349 0.21 22.48 3.76
C ARG A 349 -0.66 21.41 3.12
N ALA A 350 -1.59 20.87 3.87
CA ALA A 350 -2.51 19.83 3.43
C ALA A 350 -3.94 20.15 3.91
N PRO A 351 -4.84 20.57 3.01
CA PRO A 351 -6.19 20.97 3.37
C PRO A 351 -7.09 19.78 3.66
N GLY A 352 -8.15 20.02 4.41
CA GLY A 352 -9.31 19.16 4.44
C GLY A 352 -10.07 19.22 3.10
N ARG A 353 -11.09 18.37 2.97
CA ARG A 353 -11.85 18.25 1.72
C ARG A 353 -13.35 18.07 1.94
N ILE A 354 -14.10 18.36 0.89
CA ILE A 354 -15.46 17.86 0.71
C ILE A 354 -15.58 17.12 -0.63
N ASN A 355 -16.59 16.24 -0.69
CA ASN A 355 -17.03 15.59 -1.92
C ASN A 355 -18.46 16.04 -2.25
N LEU A 356 -18.61 16.87 -3.29
CA LEU A 356 -19.90 17.41 -3.69
C LEU A 356 -20.82 16.33 -4.25
N MET A 357 -20.28 15.32 -4.97
CA MET A 357 -21.06 14.25 -5.58
C MET A 357 -20.18 13.03 -5.81
N GLY A 358 -20.74 11.83 -5.68
CA GLY A 358 -20.00 10.58 -5.83
C GLY A 358 -19.52 10.01 -4.49
N ARG A 359 -20.26 10.28 -3.39
CA ARG A 359 -19.94 9.69 -2.10
C ARG A 359 -20.13 8.17 -2.13
N HIS A 360 -19.28 7.46 -1.42
CA HIS A 360 -19.34 6.00 -1.23
C HIS A 360 -19.18 5.16 -2.50
N VAL A 361 -18.72 5.74 -3.63
CA VAL A 361 -18.57 5.00 -4.91
C VAL A 361 -17.15 5.00 -5.47
N ASP A 362 -16.21 5.75 -4.89
CA ASP A 362 -14.80 5.80 -5.31
C ASP A 362 -14.13 4.41 -5.28
N HIS A 363 -14.29 3.67 -4.20
CA HIS A 363 -13.78 2.30 -4.04
C HIS A 363 -14.56 1.25 -4.87
N ARG A 364 -15.54 1.69 -5.66
CA ARG A 364 -16.36 0.87 -6.58
C ARG A 364 -16.30 1.37 -8.04
N GLY A 365 -15.30 2.18 -8.34
CA GLY A 365 -15.02 2.67 -9.69
C GLY A 365 -15.82 3.89 -10.11
N GLY A 366 -16.71 4.42 -9.26
CA GLY A 366 -17.47 5.64 -9.54
C GLY A 366 -16.57 6.87 -9.65
N CYS A 367 -17.08 7.93 -10.28
CA CYS A 367 -16.44 9.24 -10.26
C CYS A 367 -16.76 9.95 -8.95
N VAL A 368 -15.88 10.86 -8.55
CA VAL A 368 -16.06 11.78 -7.42
C VAL A 368 -15.79 13.20 -7.86
N ASN A 369 -16.47 14.16 -7.22
CA ASN A 369 -16.35 15.58 -7.53
C ASN A 369 -15.93 16.33 -6.27
N LEU A 370 -14.69 16.75 -6.22
CA LEU A 370 -13.95 17.07 -5.02
C LEU A 370 -13.51 18.53 -5.02
N THR A 371 -13.42 19.12 -3.82
CA THR A 371 -12.70 20.38 -3.61
C THR A 371 -12.07 20.42 -2.23
N ALA A 372 -10.94 21.11 -2.11
CA ALA A 372 -10.32 21.38 -0.83
C ALA A 372 -11.02 22.54 -0.10
N ILE A 373 -10.93 22.56 1.22
CA ILE A 373 -11.50 23.60 2.09
C ILE A 373 -10.40 24.39 2.76
N ASP A 374 -10.73 25.58 3.27
CA ASP A 374 -9.81 26.51 3.95
C ASP A 374 -9.44 26.11 5.38
N ARG A 375 -9.65 24.85 5.76
CA ARG A 375 -9.12 24.23 6.96
C ARG A 375 -8.04 23.24 6.58
N GLU A 376 -6.87 23.30 7.23
CA GLU A 376 -5.70 22.55 6.77
C GLU A 376 -4.76 22.13 7.92
N HIS A 377 -3.94 21.14 7.65
CA HIS A 377 -2.73 20.88 8.42
C HIS A 377 -1.55 21.61 7.76
N ILE A 378 -0.66 22.10 8.60
CA ILE A 378 0.64 22.63 8.22
C ILE A 378 1.68 21.74 8.86
N MET A 379 2.67 21.30 8.08
CA MET A 379 3.79 20.49 8.53
C MET A 379 5.09 21.17 8.13
N VAL A 380 5.96 21.43 9.10
CA VAL A 380 7.35 21.85 8.89
C VAL A 380 8.22 20.63 9.12
N ALA A 381 9.01 20.24 8.11
CA ALA A 381 9.77 19.00 8.16
C ALA A 381 11.24 19.20 7.77
N ARG A 382 12.14 18.61 8.55
CA ARG A 382 13.59 18.54 8.31
C ARG A 382 13.99 17.11 7.97
N PRO A 383 14.69 16.87 6.84
CA PRO A 383 15.22 15.54 6.51
C PRO A 383 16.18 15.01 7.56
N ARG A 384 16.15 13.69 7.79
CA ARG A 384 17.11 12.97 8.62
C ARG A 384 17.95 12.03 7.76
N ASN A 385 19.06 11.53 8.30
CA ASN A 385 19.92 10.53 7.67
C ASN A 385 19.72 9.12 8.22
N ASP A 386 18.68 8.93 9.05
CA ASP A 386 18.25 7.66 9.63
C ASP A 386 16.76 7.44 9.39
N THR A 387 16.20 6.31 9.83
CA THR A 387 14.78 5.96 9.63
C THR A 387 13.87 6.47 10.75
N LEU A 388 14.39 7.32 11.63
CA LEU A 388 13.64 7.86 12.77
C LEU A 388 12.73 9.01 12.33
N VAL A 389 11.49 8.99 12.81
CA VAL A 389 10.54 10.11 12.71
C VAL A 389 10.32 10.64 14.11
N ARG A 390 10.55 11.94 14.28
CA ARG A 390 10.16 12.67 15.48
C ARG A 390 9.12 13.71 15.09
N ALA A 391 7.95 13.63 15.72
CA ALA A 391 6.82 14.51 15.38
C ALA A 391 6.27 15.17 16.64
N HIS A 392 6.08 16.47 16.55
CA HIS A 392 5.50 17.30 17.59
C HIS A 392 4.26 18.02 17.06
N ASN A 393 3.23 18.20 17.90
CA ASN A 393 2.00 18.89 17.53
C ASN A 393 1.86 20.21 18.31
N LEU A 394 1.38 21.24 17.63
CA LEU A 394 1.10 22.55 18.28
C LEU A 394 0.04 22.44 19.40
N ASP A 395 -0.90 21.51 19.27
CA ASP A 395 -1.91 21.21 20.29
C ASP A 395 -1.39 20.07 21.19
N GLU A 396 -0.48 20.41 22.11
CA GLU A 396 0.18 19.47 23.03
C GLU A 396 -0.81 18.81 24.01
N ASP A 397 -1.88 19.49 24.36
CA ASP A 397 -2.91 18.98 25.29
C ASP A 397 -3.71 17.81 24.67
N THR A 398 -3.82 17.80 23.33
CA THR A 398 -4.57 16.79 22.57
C THR A 398 -3.66 15.71 21.99
N PHE A 399 -2.44 16.06 21.59
CA PHE A 399 -1.53 15.18 20.83
C PHE A 399 -0.17 15.09 21.49
N GLU A 400 0.15 13.90 21.98
CA GLU A 400 1.48 13.60 22.54
C GLU A 400 2.57 13.64 21.47
N ASP A 401 3.79 13.96 21.89
CA ASP A 401 5.00 13.82 21.08
C ASP A 401 5.18 12.39 20.61
N LEU A 402 5.66 12.23 19.39
CA LEU A 402 5.86 10.92 18.79
C LEU A 402 7.29 10.71 18.34
N GLU A 403 7.78 9.52 18.64
CA GLU A 403 9.04 9.01 18.10
C GLU A 403 8.84 7.57 17.64
N PHE A 404 9.21 7.26 16.40
CA PHE A 404 9.18 5.89 15.86
C PHE A 404 10.19 5.72 14.73
N SER A 405 10.67 4.49 14.56
CA SER A 405 11.53 4.10 13.44
C SER A 405 10.83 3.09 12.55
N VAL A 406 10.99 3.25 11.23
CA VAL A 406 10.52 2.25 10.26
C VAL A 406 11.21 0.91 10.46
N ASP A 407 12.49 0.91 10.79
CA ASP A 407 13.24 -0.33 11.05
C ASP A 407 12.62 -1.13 12.17
N ASP A 408 12.22 -0.47 13.27
CA ASP A 408 11.59 -1.14 14.41
C ASP A 408 10.22 -1.71 14.05
N LEU A 409 9.47 -1.00 13.21
CA LEU A 409 8.19 -1.50 12.68
C LEU A 409 8.40 -2.72 11.77
N LEU A 410 9.41 -2.68 10.90
CA LEU A 410 9.72 -3.76 9.96
C LEU A 410 10.31 -5.02 10.63
N ARG A 411 10.93 -4.88 11.80
CA ARG A 411 11.36 -6.03 12.63
C ARG A 411 10.19 -6.80 13.23
N GLN A 412 9.09 -6.11 13.50
CA GLN A 412 7.90 -6.69 14.14
C GLN A 412 6.96 -7.34 13.12
N VAL A 413 6.93 -6.85 11.89
CA VAL A 413 5.96 -7.30 10.86
C VAL A 413 6.66 -7.37 9.49
N ARG A 414 6.43 -8.46 8.75
CA ARG A 414 6.97 -8.61 7.39
C ARG A 414 6.17 -7.76 6.41
N LEU A 415 6.84 -6.84 5.72
CA LEU A 415 6.33 -6.09 4.58
C LEU A 415 6.35 -7.00 3.32
N ASP A 416 5.35 -7.86 3.22
CA ASP A 416 5.23 -8.75 2.06
C ASP A 416 4.43 -8.08 0.92
N GLN A 417 3.20 -8.47 0.64
CA GLN A 417 2.29 -7.68 -0.19
C GLN A 417 1.56 -6.69 0.72
N TRP A 418 1.37 -5.46 0.27
CA TRP A 418 0.76 -4.42 1.09
C TRP A 418 -0.58 -4.88 1.69
N ARG A 419 -1.42 -5.54 0.90
CA ARG A 419 -2.71 -6.03 1.37
C ARG A 419 -2.57 -7.09 2.46
N ASP A 420 -1.71 -8.09 2.25
CA ASP A 420 -1.48 -9.17 3.22
C ASP A 420 -0.83 -8.63 4.50
N PHE A 421 0.05 -7.62 4.35
CA PHE A 421 0.66 -6.91 5.46
C PHE A 421 -0.39 -6.22 6.34
N VAL A 422 -1.26 -5.37 5.76
CA VAL A 422 -2.26 -4.62 6.52
C VAL A 422 -3.39 -5.51 7.08
N ASP A 423 -3.60 -6.70 6.52
CA ASP A 423 -4.57 -7.71 6.98
C ASP A 423 -3.94 -8.70 8.00
N SER A 424 -2.63 -8.62 8.26
CA SER A 424 -1.95 -9.52 9.19
C SER A 424 -2.40 -9.28 10.64
N GLU A 425 -2.51 -10.36 11.41
CA GLU A 425 -2.90 -10.31 12.84
C GLU A 425 -1.99 -9.38 13.65
N ALA A 426 -0.69 -9.36 13.33
CA ALA A 426 0.29 -8.51 14.01
C ALA A 426 0.02 -7.01 13.78
N VAL A 427 -0.32 -6.59 12.54
CA VAL A 427 -0.68 -5.19 12.23
C VAL A 427 -2.01 -4.84 12.85
N LEU A 428 -3.01 -5.71 12.73
CA LEU A 428 -4.34 -5.48 13.34
C LEU A 428 -4.24 -5.30 14.86
N LYS A 429 -3.42 -6.09 15.53
CA LYS A 429 -3.15 -5.96 16.97
C LYS A 429 -2.41 -4.65 17.28
N MET A 430 -1.33 -4.33 16.56
CA MET A 430 -0.56 -3.10 16.74
C MET A 430 -1.47 -1.85 16.62
N VAL A 431 -2.36 -1.84 15.64
CA VAL A 431 -3.28 -0.73 15.42
C VAL A 431 -4.38 -0.68 16.48
N SER A 432 -4.87 -1.85 16.96
CA SER A 432 -5.89 -1.90 18.02
C SER A 432 -5.35 -1.41 19.37
N ASP A 433 -4.11 -1.77 19.72
CA ASP A 433 -3.46 -1.37 20.96
C ASP A 433 -3.15 0.15 21.00
N LEU A 434 -3.01 0.78 19.82
CA LEU A 434 -2.73 2.20 19.62
C LEU A 434 -3.91 2.95 18.99
N GLN A 435 -5.14 2.49 19.21
CA GLN A 435 -6.34 3.06 18.58
C GLN A 435 -6.52 4.53 18.97
N GLY A 436 -6.64 5.38 17.95
CA GLY A 436 -6.76 6.85 18.14
C GLY A 436 -5.45 7.61 18.19
N ASN A 437 -4.29 6.93 18.22
CA ASN A 437 -3.00 7.58 18.16
C ASN A 437 -2.76 8.20 16.76
N TRP A 438 -2.53 9.51 16.71
CA TRP A 438 -2.32 10.26 15.47
C TRP A 438 -1.04 9.83 14.73
N GLY A 439 -0.07 9.23 15.43
CA GLY A 439 1.15 8.69 14.85
C GLY A 439 0.93 7.58 13.84
N ASN A 440 -0.18 6.85 13.93
CA ASN A 440 -0.49 5.81 12.95
C ASN A 440 -0.72 6.39 11.54
N TYR A 441 -1.21 7.63 11.44
CA TYR A 441 -1.35 8.33 10.17
C TYR A 441 -0.02 8.83 9.59
N LEU A 442 0.99 9.04 10.44
CA LEU A 442 2.37 9.35 10.01
C LEU A 442 3.13 8.08 9.58
N LYS A 443 2.91 6.95 10.27
CA LYS A 443 3.50 5.64 9.93
C LYS A 443 2.99 5.11 8.59
N ALA A 444 1.71 5.31 8.30
CA ALA A 444 1.03 4.77 7.13
C ALA A 444 1.73 5.11 5.79
N PRO A 445 1.99 6.37 5.42
CA PRO A 445 2.66 6.70 4.17
C PRO A 445 4.12 6.24 4.17
N MET A 446 4.82 6.26 5.30
CA MET A 446 6.20 5.83 5.39
C MET A 446 6.36 4.34 5.11
N LEU A 447 5.52 3.50 5.72
CA LEU A 447 5.49 2.05 5.46
C LEU A 447 5.11 1.75 3.99
N ARG A 448 4.14 2.48 3.44
CA ARG A 448 3.71 2.26 2.06
C ARG A 448 4.77 2.71 1.04
N LEU A 449 5.47 3.81 1.30
CA LEU A 449 6.61 4.24 0.49
C LEU A 449 7.78 3.24 0.60
N GLN A 450 8.10 2.74 1.79
CA GLN A 450 9.14 1.72 1.96
C GLN A 450 8.77 0.42 1.21
N GLU A 451 7.51 0.01 1.20
CA GLU A 451 7.06 -1.14 0.41
C GLU A 451 7.18 -0.87 -1.11
N ARG A 452 6.90 0.33 -1.57
CA ARG A 452 7.03 0.71 -2.99
C ARG A 452 8.48 0.80 -3.45
N PHE A 453 9.38 1.31 -2.58
CA PHE A 453 10.80 1.50 -2.85
C PHE A 453 11.64 0.51 -2.04
N LYS A 454 11.55 -0.78 -2.43
CA LYS A 454 12.21 -1.90 -1.72
C LYS A 454 13.73 -1.91 -1.89
N ASP A 455 14.23 -1.22 -2.88
CA ASP A 455 15.64 -1.11 -3.28
C ASP A 455 16.40 0.00 -2.56
N ARG A 456 15.72 0.81 -1.76
CA ARG A 456 16.31 1.92 -1.00
C ARG A 456 15.63 2.10 0.35
N ARG A 457 16.39 2.64 1.30
CA ARG A 457 15.90 2.97 2.63
C ARG A 457 15.21 4.32 2.61
N ILE A 458 14.01 4.40 3.16
CA ILE A 458 13.30 5.66 3.34
C ILE A 458 13.74 6.27 4.67
N HIS A 459 14.40 7.42 4.60
CA HIS A 459 14.83 8.19 5.77
C HIS A 459 13.65 8.93 6.39
N GLY A 460 13.72 9.07 7.71
CA GLY A 460 12.71 9.78 8.48
C GLY A 460 12.87 11.31 8.44
N VAL A 461 12.06 11.96 9.26
CA VAL A 461 12.04 13.43 9.38
C VAL A 461 11.85 13.85 10.83
N ASP A 462 12.39 15.03 11.20
CA ASP A 462 11.92 15.79 12.35
C ASP A 462 10.80 16.71 11.86
N CYS A 463 9.62 16.66 12.46
CA CYS A 463 8.52 17.51 12.00
C CYS A 463 7.69 18.11 13.14
N VAL A 464 7.13 19.28 12.85
CA VAL A 464 6.11 19.93 13.65
C VAL A 464 4.84 20.04 12.84
N VAL A 465 3.70 19.73 13.46
CA VAL A 465 2.39 19.77 12.83
C VAL A 465 1.49 20.77 13.57
N SER A 466 0.75 21.59 12.82
CA SER A 466 -0.40 22.35 13.34
C SER A 466 -1.59 22.14 12.44
N GLY A 467 -2.83 22.28 12.96
CA GLY A 467 -4.00 22.09 12.13
C GLY A 467 -5.28 22.70 12.70
N ASP A 468 -6.22 23.03 11.81
CA ASP A 468 -7.56 23.53 12.14
C ASP A 468 -8.70 22.71 11.51
N ILE A 469 -8.38 21.54 10.94
CA ILE A 469 -9.39 20.61 10.44
C ILE A 469 -10.05 19.93 11.64
N PRO A 470 -11.34 20.12 11.88
CA PRO A 470 -12.03 19.47 13.01
C PRO A 470 -11.93 17.97 12.97
N MET A 471 -11.48 17.35 14.07
CA MET A 471 -11.33 15.90 14.17
C MET A 471 -12.67 15.18 14.11
N ALA A 472 -12.70 14.01 13.47
CA ALA A 472 -13.88 13.13 13.34
C ALA A 472 -15.12 13.85 12.79
N ALA A 473 -14.93 14.94 12.04
CA ALA A 473 -15.96 15.76 11.44
C ALA A 473 -16.33 15.37 10.01
N GLY A 474 -15.71 14.34 9.43
CA GLY A 474 -15.93 13.93 8.04
C GLY A 474 -15.27 14.85 7.00
N LEU A 475 -14.25 15.62 7.40
CA LEU A 475 -13.50 16.58 6.56
C LEU A 475 -12.10 16.10 6.21
N SER A 476 -11.78 14.82 6.46
CA SER A 476 -10.50 14.15 6.14
C SER A 476 -9.26 14.74 6.79
N SER A 477 -9.33 15.06 8.08
CA SER A 477 -8.15 15.42 8.87
C SER A 477 -7.07 14.33 8.82
N SER A 478 -7.44 13.05 8.91
CA SER A 478 -6.53 11.91 8.80
C SER A 478 -5.82 11.86 7.44
N SER A 479 -6.59 11.89 6.35
CA SER A 479 -6.03 11.82 5.00
C SER A 479 -5.16 13.03 4.65
N ALA A 480 -5.49 14.23 5.18
CA ALA A 480 -4.66 15.41 5.06
C ALA A 480 -3.29 15.22 5.74
N LEU A 481 -3.27 14.61 6.94
CA LEU A 481 -2.04 14.31 7.65
C LEU A 481 -1.21 13.24 6.94
N VAL A 482 -1.86 12.19 6.42
CA VAL A 482 -1.20 11.14 5.60
C VAL A 482 -0.55 11.74 4.35
N VAL A 483 -1.26 12.63 3.63
CA VAL A 483 -0.72 13.28 2.42
C VAL A 483 0.41 14.25 2.76
N ALA A 484 0.29 15.04 3.86
CA ALA A 484 1.36 15.93 4.31
C ALA A 484 2.65 15.17 4.61
N MET A 485 2.55 14.07 5.33
CA MET A 485 3.70 13.22 5.65
C MET A 485 4.24 12.52 4.41
N GLY A 486 3.38 12.03 3.51
CA GLY A 486 3.79 11.45 2.24
C GLY A 486 4.58 12.45 1.39
N GLU A 487 4.12 13.71 1.28
CA GLU A 487 4.82 14.81 0.58
C GLU A 487 6.18 15.09 1.24
N ALA A 488 6.24 15.18 2.58
CA ALA A 488 7.48 15.40 3.32
C ALA A 488 8.52 14.31 3.03
N LEU A 489 8.10 13.04 3.05
CA LEU A 489 8.99 11.91 2.79
C LEU A 489 9.44 11.84 1.34
N VAL A 490 8.55 12.11 0.38
CA VAL A 490 8.90 12.17 -1.06
C VAL A 490 9.96 13.23 -1.31
N LEU A 491 9.77 14.44 -0.78
CA LEU A 491 10.72 15.54 -0.93
C LEU A 491 12.04 15.26 -0.23
N SER A 492 11.99 14.81 1.03
CA SER A 492 13.18 14.56 1.86
C SER A 492 14.05 13.42 1.35
N ASN A 493 13.46 12.47 0.64
CA ASN A 493 14.15 11.30 0.09
C ASN A 493 14.38 11.39 -1.43
N GLY A 494 14.01 12.49 -2.09
CA GLY A 494 14.15 12.66 -3.55
C GLY A 494 13.51 11.51 -4.32
N LEU A 495 12.29 11.11 -3.93
CA LEU A 495 11.59 10.01 -4.59
C LEU A 495 10.92 10.49 -5.87
N ASP A 496 11.03 9.70 -6.92
CA ASP A 496 10.26 9.94 -8.15
C ASP A 496 8.83 9.41 -7.97
N VAL A 497 7.97 10.27 -7.45
CA VAL A 497 6.56 10.00 -7.19
C VAL A 497 5.73 11.13 -7.77
N THR A 498 4.90 10.80 -8.76
CA THR A 498 3.96 11.79 -9.32
C THR A 498 2.85 12.13 -8.32
N PRO A 499 2.19 13.29 -8.45
CA PRO A 499 1.02 13.61 -7.60
C PRO A 499 -0.06 12.53 -7.61
N ASN A 500 -0.30 11.89 -8.75
CA ASN A 500 -1.27 10.80 -8.88
C ASN A 500 -0.81 9.53 -8.14
N ASP A 501 0.48 9.18 -8.25
CA ASP A 501 1.04 8.05 -7.52
C ASP A 501 0.99 8.30 -6.00
N LEU A 502 1.26 9.53 -5.56
CA LEU A 502 1.18 9.89 -4.14
C LEU A 502 -0.25 9.72 -3.61
N VAL A 503 -1.28 10.10 -4.38
CA VAL A 503 -2.68 9.88 -4.03
C VAL A 503 -2.96 8.39 -3.76
N TYR A 504 -2.48 7.51 -4.64
CA TYR A 504 -2.64 6.07 -4.47
C TYR A 504 -1.88 5.53 -3.25
N LEU A 505 -0.61 5.89 -3.15
CA LEU A 505 0.25 5.43 -2.07
C LEU A 505 -0.29 5.88 -0.69
N CYS A 506 -0.79 7.10 -0.60
CA CYS A 506 -1.41 7.60 0.63
C CYS A 506 -2.75 6.91 0.91
N GLY A 507 -3.60 6.72 -0.11
CA GLY A 507 -4.89 6.05 0.03
C GLY A 507 -4.76 4.60 0.48
N GLU A 508 -3.87 3.84 -0.14
CA GLU A 508 -3.56 2.48 0.29
C GLU A 508 -2.81 2.48 1.63
N GLY A 509 -1.95 3.47 1.87
CA GLY A 509 -1.26 3.66 3.15
C GLY A 509 -2.25 3.75 4.33
N GLU A 510 -3.34 4.50 4.18
CA GLU A 510 -4.36 4.65 5.22
C GLU A 510 -5.07 3.32 5.58
N TRP A 511 -4.95 2.26 4.76
CA TRP A 511 -5.42 0.93 5.15
C TRP A 511 -4.69 0.37 6.39
N PHE A 512 -3.46 0.81 6.64
CA PHE A 512 -2.72 0.46 7.85
C PHE A 512 -3.49 0.80 9.14
N VAL A 513 -4.25 1.89 9.16
CA VAL A 513 -5.09 2.25 10.33
C VAL A 513 -6.44 1.50 10.37
N GLY A 514 -6.65 0.55 9.44
CA GLY A 514 -7.79 -0.37 9.45
C GLY A 514 -9.05 0.15 8.75
N THR A 515 -8.98 1.22 7.97
CA THR A 515 -10.06 1.65 7.09
C THR A 515 -9.78 1.18 5.66
N ARG A 516 -10.76 0.55 5.00
CA ARG A 516 -10.64 0.08 3.61
C ARG A 516 -11.33 1.06 2.63
N GLY A 517 -11.12 2.36 2.86
CA GLY A 517 -11.63 3.41 1.99
C GLY A 517 -10.92 3.45 0.64
N GLY A 518 -11.48 4.23 -0.30
CA GLY A 518 -10.84 4.59 -1.55
C GLY A 518 -9.88 5.78 -1.38
N SER A 519 -9.27 6.20 -2.49
CA SER A 519 -8.32 7.31 -2.51
C SER A 519 -8.95 8.68 -2.82
N ALA A 520 -10.29 8.80 -2.76
CA ALA A 520 -11.00 10.04 -3.07
C ALA A 520 -10.55 11.20 -2.17
N ASP A 521 -10.43 10.96 -0.88
CA ASP A 521 -10.01 11.95 0.11
C ASP A 521 -8.60 12.47 -0.19
N HIS A 522 -7.67 11.56 -0.46
CA HIS A 522 -6.28 11.87 -0.82
C HIS A 522 -6.20 12.61 -2.15
N ALA A 523 -7.05 12.24 -3.14
CA ALA A 523 -7.16 12.94 -4.41
C ALA A 523 -7.63 14.39 -4.22
N ALA A 524 -8.65 14.61 -3.39
CA ALA A 524 -9.12 15.96 -3.07
C ALA A 524 -8.03 16.79 -2.37
N VAL A 525 -7.41 16.21 -1.32
CA VAL A 525 -6.33 16.87 -0.57
C VAL A 525 -5.16 17.23 -1.48
N LYS A 526 -4.76 16.38 -2.41
CA LYS A 526 -3.56 16.59 -3.25
C LYS A 526 -3.83 17.40 -4.51
N LEU A 527 -4.97 17.16 -5.19
CA LEU A 527 -5.16 17.60 -6.57
C LEU A 527 -6.08 18.83 -6.72
N SER A 528 -6.74 19.31 -5.65
CA SER A 528 -7.60 20.47 -5.73
C SER A 528 -6.86 21.73 -6.21
N GLN A 529 -7.58 22.57 -6.94
CA GLN A 529 -7.10 23.89 -7.37
C GLN A 529 -8.00 24.98 -6.79
N PHE A 530 -7.42 26.16 -6.53
CA PHE A 530 -8.17 27.27 -5.99
C PHE A 530 -9.42 27.60 -6.84
N GLY A 531 -10.57 27.70 -6.17
CA GLY A 531 -11.85 28.05 -6.80
C GLY A 531 -12.41 26.98 -7.75
N GLN A 532 -11.90 25.74 -7.75
CA GLN A 532 -12.32 24.70 -8.70
C GLN A 532 -12.82 23.44 -8.02
N VAL A 533 -13.67 22.71 -8.73
CA VAL A 533 -14.07 21.34 -8.45
C VAL A 533 -13.32 20.41 -9.41
N VAL A 534 -12.64 19.40 -8.89
CA VAL A 534 -11.97 18.37 -9.68
C VAL A 534 -12.84 17.12 -9.77
N THR A 535 -13.02 16.61 -10.97
CA THR A 535 -13.68 15.31 -11.21
C THR A 535 -12.64 14.23 -11.42
N VAL A 536 -12.68 13.21 -10.58
CA VAL A 536 -11.75 12.08 -10.58
C VAL A 536 -12.50 10.78 -10.78
N GLY A 537 -12.00 9.92 -11.66
CA GLY A 537 -12.44 8.53 -11.82
C GLY A 537 -11.44 7.57 -11.21
N PHE A 538 -11.93 6.39 -10.81
CA PHE A 538 -11.09 5.32 -10.23
C PHE A 538 -11.18 4.04 -11.06
N PHE A 539 -10.14 3.24 -11.01
CA PHE A 539 -10.00 1.96 -11.73
C PHE A 539 -10.24 2.05 -13.27
N PRO A 540 -9.31 2.70 -14.05
CA PRO A 540 -8.08 3.32 -13.59
C PRO A 540 -8.33 4.72 -13.00
N PHE A 541 -7.36 5.21 -12.23
CA PHE A 541 -7.35 6.59 -11.75
C PHE A 541 -7.17 7.54 -12.93
N VAL A 542 -8.08 8.50 -13.03
CA VAL A 542 -8.04 9.51 -14.09
C VAL A 542 -8.64 10.82 -13.62
N ILE A 543 -7.93 11.92 -13.81
CA ILE A 543 -8.48 13.25 -13.64
C ILE A 543 -9.28 13.55 -14.90
N ARG A 544 -10.63 13.64 -14.78
CA ARG A 544 -11.52 13.89 -15.89
C ARG A 544 -11.62 15.36 -16.27
N GLY A 545 -11.33 16.25 -15.33
CA GLY A 545 -11.28 17.69 -15.56
C GLY A 545 -11.43 18.51 -14.29
N TYR A 546 -11.24 19.79 -14.46
CA TYR A 546 -11.45 20.83 -13.46
C TYR A 546 -12.53 21.77 -13.98
N VAL A 547 -13.43 22.19 -13.09
CA VAL A 547 -14.48 23.16 -13.43
C VAL A 547 -14.56 24.23 -12.34
N PRO A 548 -14.63 25.55 -12.70
CA PRO A 548 -14.76 26.61 -11.71
C PRO A 548 -16.05 26.41 -10.88
N PHE A 549 -15.92 26.60 -9.57
CA PHE A 549 -17.07 26.73 -8.68
C PHE A 549 -17.66 28.15 -8.86
N PRO A 550 -18.99 28.29 -9.13
CA PRO A 550 -19.58 29.59 -9.46
C PRO A 550 -19.50 30.56 -8.27
N ALA A 551 -19.01 31.79 -8.52
CA ALA A 551 -18.74 32.78 -7.49
C ALA A 551 -19.98 33.32 -6.75
N ASP A 552 -21.18 33.26 -7.41
CA ASP A 552 -22.45 33.71 -6.83
C ASP A 552 -23.01 32.74 -5.77
N TYR A 553 -22.36 31.60 -5.58
CA TYR A 553 -22.78 30.55 -4.65
C TYR A 553 -21.70 30.27 -3.61
N SER A 554 -22.16 29.83 -2.44
CA SER A 554 -21.30 29.48 -1.31
C SER A 554 -21.59 28.06 -0.84
N LEU A 555 -20.54 27.43 -0.34
CA LEU A 555 -20.63 26.15 0.36
C LEU A 555 -20.44 26.42 1.86
N ILE A 556 -21.34 25.84 2.67
CA ILE A 556 -21.30 25.91 4.13
C ILE A 556 -21.04 24.51 4.67
N ILE A 557 -20.12 24.41 5.61
CA ILE A 557 -19.94 23.20 6.42
C ILE A 557 -20.56 23.43 7.78
N ALA A 558 -21.36 22.49 8.26
CA ALA A 558 -21.99 22.53 9.56
C ALA A 558 -21.71 21.21 10.33
N ASN A 559 -20.98 21.33 11.44
CA ASN A 559 -20.60 20.19 12.29
C ASN A 559 -21.74 19.84 13.24
N SER A 560 -22.26 18.62 13.18
CA SER A 560 -23.33 18.14 14.07
C SER A 560 -22.93 18.01 15.54
N ARG A 561 -21.67 18.14 15.87
CA ARG A 561 -21.06 17.89 17.19
C ARG A 561 -21.19 16.42 17.66
N VAL A 562 -21.66 15.53 16.78
CA VAL A 562 -21.66 14.09 17.00
C VAL A 562 -20.46 13.48 16.33
N GLN A 563 -19.53 12.93 17.11
CA GLN A 563 -18.33 12.31 16.58
C GLN A 563 -18.60 10.90 16.07
N ALA A 564 -18.23 10.60 14.82
CA ALA A 564 -18.37 9.28 14.21
C ALA A 564 -17.64 8.16 14.98
N ARG A 565 -16.56 8.48 15.72
CA ARG A 565 -15.78 7.49 16.50
C ARG A 565 -16.43 7.04 17.81
N LYS A 566 -17.30 7.83 18.42
CA LYS A 566 -17.93 7.50 19.71
C LYS A 566 -19.15 6.60 19.58
N ALA A 567 -19.73 6.48 18.39
CA ALA A 567 -20.75 5.48 18.14
C ALA A 567 -20.08 4.10 18.09
N ALA A 568 -20.26 3.32 19.13
CA ALA A 568 -19.85 1.92 19.15
C ALA A 568 -20.37 1.23 17.87
N GLY A 569 -19.50 0.73 17.01
CA GLY A 569 -19.89 0.07 15.76
C GLY A 569 -19.87 0.95 14.49
N ALA A 570 -19.52 2.25 14.54
CA ALA A 570 -19.47 3.08 13.32
C ALA A 570 -18.53 2.52 12.25
N ARG A 571 -17.36 2.03 12.66
CA ARG A 571 -16.41 1.37 11.74
C ARG A 571 -16.97 0.07 11.16
N GLU A 572 -17.61 -0.75 11.98
CA GLU A 572 -18.26 -1.97 11.52
C GLU A 572 -19.43 -1.67 10.58
N ALA A 573 -20.24 -0.67 10.91
CA ALA A 573 -21.34 -0.22 10.06
C ALA A 573 -20.83 0.30 8.70
N PHE A 574 -19.71 1.02 8.66
CA PHE A 574 -19.09 1.44 7.42
C PHE A 574 -18.59 0.25 6.59
N ASN A 575 -17.84 -0.66 7.21
CA ASN A 575 -17.28 -1.83 6.53
C ASN A 575 -18.40 -2.78 6.02
N GLU A 576 -19.51 -2.92 6.74
CA GLU A 576 -20.69 -3.66 6.30
C GLU A 576 -21.27 -3.08 5.00
N ARG A 577 -21.39 -1.75 4.89
CA ARG A 577 -21.88 -1.11 3.68
C ARG A 577 -20.93 -1.29 2.49
N VAL A 578 -19.63 -1.19 2.73
CA VAL A 578 -18.60 -1.47 1.72
C VAL A 578 -18.71 -2.92 1.24
N ALA A 579 -18.85 -3.88 2.16
CA ALA A 579 -19.06 -5.29 1.83
C ALA A 579 -20.37 -5.53 1.06
N SER A 580 -21.46 -4.86 1.44
CA SER A 580 -22.76 -5.00 0.77
C SER A 580 -22.71 -4.65 -0.71
N TYR A 581 -21.94 -3.66 -1.12
CA TYR A 581 -21.72 -3.36 -2.53
C TYR A 581 -21.05 -4.52 -3.28
N GLU A 582 -19.99 -5.08 -2.70
CA GLU A 582 -19.25 -6.18 -3.31
C GLU A 582 -20.08 -7.45 -3.40
N LEU A 583 -20.83 -7.76 -2.36
CA LEU A 583 -21.79 -8.85 -2.34
C LEU A 583 -22.86 -8.67 -3.44
N ALA A 584 -23.39 -7.46 -3.61
CA ALA A 584 -24.38 -7.16 -4.65
C ALA A 584 -23.82 -7.30 -6.07
N VAL A 585 -22.59 -6.83 -6.32
CA VAL A 585 -21.90 -7.01 -7.61
C VAL A 585 -21.69 -8.49 -7.91
N HIS A 586 -21.21 -9.27 -6.93
CA HIS A 586 -21.03 -10.71 -7.09
C HIS A 586 -22.37 -11.42 -7.34
N TRP A 587 -23.44 -10.99 -6.66
CA TRP A 587 -24.78 -11.51 -6.87
C TRP A 587 -25.26 -11.28 -8.30
N VAL A 588 -25.17 -10.03 -8.81
CA VAL A 588 -25.56 -9.68 -10.19
C VAL A 588 -24.75 -10.48 -11.21
N ARG A 589 -23.43 -10.62 -11.03
CA ARG A 589 -22.59 -11.43 -11.93
C ARG A 589 -23.02 -12.90 -12.00
N LYS A 590 -23.55 -13.44 -10.91
CA LYS A 590 -24.07 -14.83 -10.86
C LYS A 590 -25.44 -14.96 -11.53
N LEU A 591 -26.33 -13.98 -11.34
CA LEU A 591 -27.64 -13.99 -11.97
C LEU A 591 -27.57 -13.73 -13.48
N PHE A 592 -26.61 -12.92 -13.93
CA PHE A 592 -26.47 -12.50 -15.31
C PHE A 592 -25.09 -12.87 -15.89
N PRO A 593 -24.83 -14.17 -16.16
CA PRO A 593 -23.53 -14.65 -16.64
C PRO A 593 -23.06 -13.96 -17.94
N ASN A 594 -24.01 -13.56 -18.79
CA ASN A 594 -23.70 -12.86 -20.05
C ASN A 594 -23.12 -11.45 -19.83
N TYR A 595 -23.47 -10.79 -18.72
CA TYR A 595 -22.90 -9.50 -18.34
C TYR A 595 -21.70 -9.62 -17.41
N ALA A 596 -21.48 -10.78 -16.78
CA ALA A 596 -20.40 -10.97 -15.81
C ALA A 596 -18.99 -10.58 -16.29
N PRO A 597 -18.59 -10.80 -17.57
CA PRO A 597 -17.30 -10.34 -18.08
C PRO A 597 -17.16 -8.82 -18.19
N LEU A 598 -18.28 -8.08 -18.29
CA LEU A 598 -18.32 -6.62 -18.41
C LEU A 598 -18.35 -5.94 -17.05
N ILE A 599 -18.71 -6.67 -15.98
CA ILE A 599 -18.90 -6.12 -14.65
C ILE A 599 -17.67 -6.44 -13.79
N ALA A 600 -16.71 -5.54 -13.72
CA ALA A 600 -15.60 -5.58 -12.79
C ALA A 600 -15.94 -4.85 -11.48
N HIS A 601 -16.65 -3.73 -11.57
CA HIS A 601 -17.01 -2.86 -10.46
C HIS A 601 -18.51 -2.51 -10.50
N LEU A 602 -19.00 -1.95 -9.38
CA LEU A 602 -20.40 -1.52 -9.29
C LEU A 602 -20.80 -0.53 -10.40
N ARG A 603 -19.91 0.42 -10.75
CA ARG A 603 -20.14 1.39 -11.83
C ARG A 603 -20.43 0.76 -13.19
N ASP A 604 -19.99 -0.47 -13.40
CA ASP A 604 -20.14 -1.16 -14.67
C ASP A 604 -21.57 -1.70 -14.86
N ILE A 605 -22.38 -1.72 -13.79
CA ILE A 605 -23.82 -1.99 -13.86
C ILE A 605 -24.52 -0.70 -14.31
N SER A 606 -24.31 -0.34 -15.56
CA SER A 606 -24.80 0.91 -16.16
C SER A 606 -25.30 0.68 -17.59
N PRO A 607 -26.22 1.53 -18.08
CA PRO A 607 -26.68 1.45 -19.46
C PRO A 607 -25.55 1.48 -20.48
N GLU A 608 -24.55 2.33 -20.25
CA GLU A 608 -23.40 2.55 -21.10
C GLU A 608 -22.50 1.29 -21.20
N THR A 609 -22.12 0.73 -20.05
CA THR A 609 -21.19 -0.43 -20.01
C THR A 609 -21.86 -1.70 -20.52
N LEU A 610 -23.12 -1.93 -20.15
CA LEU A 610 -23.85 -3.16 -20.51
C LEU A 610 -24.51 -3.09 -21.89
N GLY A 611 -24.54 -1.90 -22.54
CA GLY A 611 -25.22 -1.69 -23.83
C GLY A 611 -26.74 -1.87 -23.76
N ILE A 612 -27.37 -1.49 -22.63
CA ILE A 612 -28.80 -1.66 -22.33
C ILE A 612 -29.46 -0.30 -22.04
N ARG A 613 -30.77 -0.27 -21.94
CA ARG A 613 -31.52 0.94 -21.56
C ARG A 613 -31.56 1.07 -20.04
N SER A 614 -31.77 2.29 -19.50
CA SER A 614 -31.97 2.53 -18.05
C SER A 614 -33.10 1.66 -17.47
N ALA A 615 -34.19 1.40 -18.25
CA ALA A 615 -35.26 0.51 -17.83
C ALA A 615 -34.78 -0.94 -17.59
N ASP A 616 -33.78 -1.40 -18.34
CA ASP A 616 -33.23 -2.76 -18.18
C ASP A 616 -32.35 -2.89 -16.92
N VAL A 617 -31.74 -1.78 -16.48
CA VAL A 617 -31.05 -1.73 -15.17
C VAL A 617 -32.05 -1.95 -14.02
N TYR A 618 -33.26 -1.35 -14.12
CA TYR A 618 -34.29 -1.63 -13.10
C TYR A 618 -34.78 -3.08 -13.15
N ARG A 619 -34.80 -3.73 -14.33
CA ARG A 619 -35.10 -5.17 -14.41
C ARG A 619 -34.02 -6.02 -13.72
N ILE A 620 -32.74 -5.66 -13.90
CA ILE A 620 -31.66 -6.30 -13.13
C ILE A 620 -31.89 -6.13 -11.62
N LEU A 621 -32.30 -4.94 -11.17
CA LEU A 621 -32.60 -4.67 -9.75
C LEU A 621 -33.82 -5.45 -9.22
N LEU A 622 -34.84 -5.71 -10.05
CA LEU A 622 -35.98 -6.55 -9.68
C LEU A 622 -35.56 -7.99 -9.37
N ASP A 623 -34.56 -8.51 -10.11
CA ASP A 623 -34.03 -9.86 -9.88
C ASP A 623 -33.08 -9.92 -8.66
N VAL A 624 -32.62 -8.77 -8.13
CA VAL A 624 -31.86 -8.71 -6.89
C VAL A 624 -32.82 -8.62 -5.70
N PRO A 625 -32.84 -9.56 -4.75
CA PRO A 625 -33.72 -9.48 -3.60
C PRO A 625 -33.48 -8.23 -2.76
N GLU A 626 -34.52 -7.69 -2.10
CA GLU A 626 -34.39 -6.56 -1.19
C GLU A 626 -33.38 -6.86 -0.09
N THR A 627 -33.49 -8.03 0.51
CA THR A 627 -32.60 -8.53 1.55
C THR A 627 -32.23 -9.99 1.28
N VAL A 628 -30.94 -10.34 1.46
CA VAL A 628 -30.40 -11.68 1.24
C VAL A 628 -29.74 -12.19 2.51
N SER A 629 -30.09 -13.40 2.95
CA SER A 629 -29.44 -14.02 4.11
C SER A 629 -27.98 -14.37 3.82
N ALA A 630 -27.14 -14.37 4.87
CA ALA A 630 -25.74 -14.77 4.78
C ALA A 630 -25.58 -16.19 4.18
N ASP A 631 -26.47 -17.13 4.55
CA ASP A 631 -26.43 -18.48 4.01
C ASP A 631 -26.80 -18.56 2.52
N ALA A 632 -27.74 -17.73 2.07
CA ALA A 632 -28.06 -17.63 0.64
C ALA A 632 -26.89 -17.03 -0.15
N LEU A 633 -26.20 -16.04 0.43
CA LEU A 633 -24.99 -15.46 -0.17
C LEU A 633 -23.88 -16.50 -0.29
N ARG A 634 -23.54 -17.24 0.80
CA ARG A 634 -22.54 -18.32 0.75
C ARG A 634 -22.84 -19.35 -0.35
N ARG A 635 -24.10 -19.77 -0.46
CA ARG A 635 -24.51 -20.72 -1.51
C ARG A 635 -24.37 -20.15 -2.92
N THR A 636 -24.69 -18.87 -3.12
CA THR A 636 -24.75 -18.26 -4.45
C THR A 636 -23.38 -17.81 -4.95
N ILE A 637 -22.59 -17.12 -4.12
CA ILE A 637 -21.30 -16.56 -4.53
C ILE A 637 -20.10 -17.41 -4.11
N GLY A 638 -20.30 -18.42 -3.27
CA GLY A 638 -19.27 -19.29 -2.70
C GLY A 638 -18.80 -18.85 -1.32
N THR A 639 -18.51 -19.81 -0.44
CA THR A 639 -18.12 -19.54 0.97
C THR A 639 -16.85 -18.70 1.04
N ASP A 640 -15.80 -19.06 0.29
CA ASP A 640 -14.51 -18.34 0.31
C ASP A 640 -14.64 -16.87 -0.12
N ALA A 641 -15.47 -16.62 -1.15
CA ALA A 641 -15.74 -15.25 -1.61
C ALA A 641 -16.50 -14.45 -0.53
N PHE A 642 -17.53 -15.05 0.06
CA PHE A 642 -18.31 -14.44 1.13
C PHE A 642 -17.46 -14.08 2.34
N GLU A 643 -16.68 -15.04 2.88
CA GLU A 643 -15.83 -14.83 4.06
C GLU A 643 -14.77 -13.75 3.80
N ARG A 644 -14.16 -13.74 2.63
CA ARG A 644 -13.19 -12.69 2.25
C ARG A 644 -13.82 -11.30 2.20
N ILE A 645 -15.03 -11.17 1.64
CA ILE A 645 -15.72 -9.88 1.52
C ILE A 645 -16.17 -9.37 2.88
N THR A 646 -16.55 -10.25 3.79
CA THR A 646 -17.13 -9.90 5.09
C THR A 646 -16.11 -9.88 6.25
N LEU A 647 -14.83 -10.13 5.97
CA LEU A 647 -13.76 -10.26 6.97
C LEU A 647 -13.66 -9.06 7.93
N MET A 648 -14.02 -7.86 7.48
CA MET A 648 -13.76 -6.61 8.19
C MET A 648 -14.95 -6.09 9.01
N HIS A 649 -15.99 -6.87 9.20
CA HIS A 649 -17.14 -6.55 10.06
C HIS A 649 -17.73 -7.82 10.72
N SER A 650 -18.45 -7.64 11.83
CA SER A 650 -19.13 -8.74 12.51
C SER A 650 -20.17 -9.40 11.60
N ALA A 651 -20.32 -10.70 11.73
CA ALA A 651 -21.27 -11.49 10.94
C ALA A 651 -22.70 -10.89 11.05
N ARG A 652 -23.35 -10.72 9.91
CA ARG A 652 -24.75 -10.29 9.79
C ARG A 652 -25.60 -11.47 9.33
N GLU A 653 -26.83 -11.53 9.83
CA GLU A 653 -27.79 -12.56 9.37
C GLU A 653 -28.23 -12.32 7.93
N SER A 654 -28.31 -11.03 7.52
CA SER A 654 -28.75 -10.65 6.17
C SER A 654 -28.19 -9.28 5.73
N TYR A 655 -28.24 -9.05 4.42
CA TYR A 655 -27.71 -7.84 3.75
C TYR A 655 -28.76 -7.22 2.82
N PRO A 656 -28.99 -5.88 2.85
CA PRO A 656 -29.98 -5.20 2.02
C PRO A 656 -29.39 -4.87 0.63
N LEU A 657 -29.23 -5.87 -0.22
CA LEU A 657 -28.46 -5.75 -1.48
C LEU A 657 -29.09 -4.78 -2.48
N ARG A 658 -30.41 -4.87 -2.73
CA ARG A 658 -31.13 -4.04 -3.73
C ARG A 658 -30.97 -2.55 -3.41
N ALA A 659 -31.22 -2.19 -2.17
CA ALA A 659 -31.16 -0.80 -1.70
C ALA A 659 -29.76 -0.18 -1.87
N ARG A 660 -28.70 -0.92 -1.49
CA ARG A 660 -27.31 -0.51 -1.64
C ARG A 660 -26.93 -0.39 -3.10
N LEU A 661 -27.29 -1.40 -3.92
CA LEU A 661 -26.97 -1.43 -5.34
C LEU A 661 -27.61 -0.25 -6.09
N LEU A 662 -28.90 0.05 -5.86
CA LEU A 662 -29.57 1.19 -6.48
C LEU A 662 -28.92 2.51 -6.07
N PHE A 663 -28.59 2.70 -4.76
CA PHE A 663 -27.87 3.91 -4.34
C PHE A 663 -26.56 4.08 -5.11
N GLY A 664 -25.72 3.04 -5.16
CA GLY A 664 -24.42 3.10 -5.82
C GLY A 664 -24.49 3.37 -7.31
N ILE A 665 -25.42 2.72 -8.03
CA ILE A 665 -25.65 2.96 -9.46
C ILE A 665 -26.10 4.41 -9.67
N ALA A 666 -27.09 4.88 -8.90
CA ALA A 666 -27.63 6.23 -9.01
C ALA A 666 -26.57 7.30 -8.68
N GLU A 667 -25.72 7.07 -7.66
CA GLU A 667 -24.66 7.99 -7.29
C GLU A 667 -23.54 8.04 -8.35
N CYS A 668 -23.22 6.91 -8.99
CA CYS A 668 -22.32 6.89 -10.14
C CYS A 668 -22.87 7.74 -11.30
N GLU A 669 -24.17 7.66 -11.58
CA GLU A 669 -24.80 8.47 -12.63
C GLU A 669 -24.82 9.97 -12.25
N ARG A 670 -25.19 10.33 -11.02
CA ARG A 670 -25.16 11.71 -10.53
C ARG A 670 -23.76 12.32 -10.65
N SER A 671 -22.74 11.58 -10.22
CA SER A 671 -21.37 12.07 -10.21
C SER A 671 -20.80 12.33 -11.61
N LYS A 672 -21.20 11.55 -12.62
CA LYS A 672 -20.83 11.79 -14.02
C LYS A 672 -21.42 13.11 -14.55
N MET A 673 -22.58 13.53 -14.08
CA MET A 673 -23.29 14.71 -14.57
C MET A 673 -22.77 16.01 -13.97
N LEU A 674 -22.24 16.02 -12.76
CA LEU A 674 -21.94 17.27 -12.02
C LEU A 674 -20.99 18.18 -12.77
N HIS A 675 -19.90 17.66 -13.34
CA HIS A 675 -18.93 18.46 -14.10
C HIS A 675 -19.60 19.24 -15.24
N ARG A 676 -20.46 18.59 -16.02
CA ARG A 676 -21.20 19.18 -17.12
C ARG A 676 -22.18 20.24 -16.61
N LEU A 677 -22.93 19.96 -15.54
CA LEU A 677 -23.91 20.89 -14.99
C LEU A 677 -23.26 22.17 -14.46
N LEU A 678 -22.08 22.07 -13.86
CA LEU A 678 -21.31 23.25 -13.46
C LEU A 678 -20.84 24.07 -14.66
N LEU A 679 -20.39 23.43 -15.75
CA LEU A 679 -20.03 24.13 -17.00
C LEU A 679 -21.23 24.80 -17.67
N GLU A 680 -22.40 24.17 -17.64
CA GLU A 680 -23.67 24.70 -18.17
C GLU A 680 -24.29 25.78 -17.25
N GLY A 681 -23.78 25.96 -16.02
CA GLY A 681 -24.31 26.89 -15.02
C GLY A 681 -25.61 26.41 -14.36
N ASP A 682 -25.98 25.12 -14.51
CA ASP A 682 -27.21 24.56 -13.90
C ASP A 682 -26.97 24.14 -12.44
N ILE A 683 -26.61 25.13 -11.62
CA ILE A 683 -26.31 24.95 -10.20
C ILE A 683 -27.56 24.52 -9.39
N ARG A 684 -28.75 24.87 -9.86
CA ARG A 684 -30.00 24.42 -9.23
C ARG A 684 -30.17 22.92 -9.31
N ARG A 685 -29.83 22.32 -10.44
CA ARG A 685 -29.86 20.86 -10.59
C ARG A 685 -28.78 20.20 -9.74
N VAL A 686 -27.59 20.81 -9.60
CA VAL A 686 -26.55 20.34 -8.66
C VAL A 686 -27.10 20.26 -7.25
N GLY A 687 -27.72 21.34 -6.73
CA GLY A 687 -28.36 21.36 -5.42
C GLY A 687 -29.43 20.31 -5.26
N TRP A 688 -30.32 20.18 -6.27
CA TRP A 688 -31.34 19.13 -6.27
C TRP A 688 -30.74 17.71 -6.18
N MET A 689 -29.66 17.42 -6.94
CA MET A 689 -28.96 16.12 -6.86
C MET A 689 -28.33 15.88 -5.50
N MET A 690 -27.83 16.93 -4.82
CA MET A 690 -27.34 16.82 -3.45
C MET A 690 -28.47 16.34 -2.50
N ASN A 691 -29.69 16.88 -2.66
CA ASN A 691 -30.84 16.47 -1.85
C ASN A 691 -31.24 15.00 -2.11
N VAL A 692 -31.25 14.59 -3.39
CA VAL A 692 -31.53 13.19 -3.76
C VAL A 692 -30.47 12.25 -3.19
N SER A 693 -29.20 12.62 -3.25
CA SER A 693 -28.11 11.85 -2.70
C SER A 693 -28.22 11.73 -1.18
N HIS A 694 -28.54 12.83 -0.46
CA HIS A 694 -28.79 12.80 0.98
C HIS A 694 -29.97 11.90 1.36
N ASN A 695 -31.07 11.93 0.61
CA ASN A 695 -32.22 11.05 0.84
C ASN A 695 -31.86 9.56 0.76
N GLY A 696 -30.82 9.20 0.02
CA GLY A 696 -30.26 7.85 0.02
C GLY A 696 -29.41 7.51 1.24
N ASP A 697 -28.89 8.53 1.93
CA ASP A 697 -28.16 8.39 3.19
C ASP A 697 -29.01 8.58 4.43
N ARG A 698 -30.17 9.22 4.28
CA ARG A 698 -31.10 9.58 5.37
C ARG A 698 -31.56 8.36 6.19
N VAL A 699 -31.68 8.54 7.49
CA VAL A 699 -32.13 7.53 8.45
C VAL A 699 -33.35 7.98 9.26
N ALA A 700 -33.62 9.31 9.31
CA ALA A 700 -34.76 9.86 10.03
C ALA A 700 -35.56 10.84 9.16
N GLY A 701 -36.90 10.80 9.24
CA GLY A 701 -37.79 11.79 8.67
C GLY A 701 -37.82 13.10 9.49
N ALA A 702 -38.46 14.13 8.97
CA ALA A 702 -38.63 15.42 9.64
C ALA A 702 -39.41 15.30 10.96
N ASP A 703 -40.25 14.29 11.08
CA ASP A 703 -41.01 13.93 12.28
C ASP A 703 -40.17 13.10 13.28
N GLY A 704 -38.92 12.79 12.97
CA GLY A 704 -38.05 11.94 13.78
C GLY A 704 -38.29 10.44 13.62
N ALA A 705 -39.27 10.01 12.83
CA ALA A 705 -39.52 8.59 12.55
C ALA A 705 -38.43 8.02 11.65
N ALA A 706 -38.24 6.70 11.70
CA ALA A 706 -37.28 6.03 10.79
C ALA A 706 -37.66 6.28 9.32
N TYR A 707 -36.69 6.75 8.55
CA TYR A 707 -36.86 6.95 7.12
C TYR A 707 -36.50 5.69 6.35
N ILE A 708 -37.46 5.16 5.62
CA ILE A 708 -37.32 3.98 4.76
C ILE A 708 -37.77 4.39 3.36
N PRO A 709 -36.84 4.53 2.39
CA PRO A 709 -37.23 4.84 1.02
C PRO A 709 -37.96 3.65 0.39
N PRO A 710 -38.97 3.89 -0.49
CA PRO A 710 -39.64 2.83 -1.23
C PRO A 710 -38.67 2.18 -2.23
N LEU A 711 -38.47 0.85 -2.14
CA LEU A 711 -37.52 0.09 -2.96
C LEU A 711 -38.07 -1.29 -3.35
N ASP A 712 -39.37 -1.49 -3.18
CA ASP A 712 -40.08 -2.69 -3.54
C ASP A 712 -40.26 -2.86 -5.06
N ASP A 713 -40.74 -3.98 -5.49
CA ASP A 713 -40.99 -4.28 -6.91
C ASP A 713 -41.99 -3.28 -7.55
N ALA A 714 -42.96 -2.78 -6.80
CA ALA A 714 -43.92 -1.81 -7.27
C ALA A 714 -43.26 -0.47 -7.63
N TYR A 715 -42.33 -0.02 -6.76
CA TYR A 715 -41.53 1.19 -7.00
C TYR A 715 -40.67 1.04 -8.26
N LEU A 716 -39.93 -0.05 -8.41
CA LEU A 716 -39.05 -0.27 -9.56
C LEU A 716 -39.85 -0.38 -10.87
N ASN A 717 -40.98 -1.09 -10.84
CA ASN A 717 -41.88 -1.17 -12.01
C ASN A 717 -42.48 0.19 -12.40
N ALA A 718 -42.80 1.05 -11.42
CA ALA A 718 -43.21 2.42 -11.70
C ALA A 718 -42.11 3.21 -12.40
N ARG A 719 -40.83 3.09 -12.00
CA ARG A 719 -39.66 3.73 -12.68
C ARG A 719 -39.50 3.23 -14.12
N ILE A 720 -39.71 1.93 -14.37
CA ILE A 720 -39.70 1.38 -15.73
C ILE A 720 -40.80 2.01 -16.57
N SER A 721 -42.03 2.12 -16.04
CA SER A 721 -43.16 2.76 -16.70
C SER A 721 -42.93 4.25 -16.98
N ASP A 722 -42.31 4.97 -16.01
CA ASP A 722 -41.98 6.38 -16.16
C ASP A 722 -41.00 6.64 -17.30
N LEU A 723 -39.96 5.79 -17.43
CA LEU A 723 -39.00 5.86 -18.55
C LEU A 723 -39.62 5.59 -19.91
N GLN A 724 -40.76 4.95 -19.96
CA GLN A 724 -41.51 4.65 -21.19
C GLN A 724 -42.64 5.67 -21.50
N SER A 725 -42.84 6.66 -20.61
CA SER A 725 -43.87 7.69 -20.76
C SER A 725 -43.46 8.73 -21.80
N GLU A 726 -44.50 9.35 -22.42
CA GLU A 726 -44.31 10.55 -23.24
C GLU A 726 -44.20 11.84 -22.41
N ASP A 727 -44.57 11.80 -21.14
CA ASP A 727 -44.46 12.95 -20.21
C ASP A 727 -43.00 13.15 -19.79
N PRO A 728 -42.36 14.30 -20.12
CA PRO A 728 -40.99 14.59 -19.75
C PRO A 728 -40.75 14.58 -18.24
N GLY A 729 -41.75 14.96 -17.44
CA GLY A 729 -41.65 14.95 -15.96
C GLY A 729 -41.54 13.52 -15.41
N ARG A 730 -42.36 12.61 -15.96
CA ARG A 730 -42.28 11.18 -15.62
C ARG A 730 -40.95 10.57 -16.08
N VAL A 731 -40.56 10.83 -17.33
CA VAL A 731 -39.25 10.36 -17.85
C VAL A 731 -38.08 10.84 -16.97
N PHE A 732 -38.15 12.10 -16.52
CA PHE A 732 -37.15 12.64 -15.59
C PHE A 732 -37.16 11.88 -14.23
N ALA A 733 -38.38 11.65 -13.67
CA ALA A 733 -38.52 10.91 -12.41
C ALA A 733 -38.06 9.46 -12.50
N GLY A 734 -38.13 8.84 -13.69
CA GLY A 734 -37.61 7.48 -13.95
C GLY A 734 -36.13 7.39 -14.16
N GLN A 735 -35.39 8.48 -14.32
CA GLN A 735 -33.94 8.43 -14.53
C GLN A 735 -33.20 7.82 -13.34
N LEU A 736 -32.13 7.06 -13.58
CA LEU A 736 -31.33 6.42 -12.52
C LEU A 736 -30.75 7.46 -11.55
N TYR A 737 -30.22 8.58 -12.04
CA TYR A 737 -29.68 9.66 -11.19
C TYR A 737 -30.72 10.34 -10.30
N ALA A 738 -32.02 10.18 -10.60
CA ALA A 738 -33.11 10.72 -9.79
C ALA A 738 -33.50 9.81 -8.61
N GLN A 739 -32.92 8.60 -8.51
CA GLN A 739 -33.29 7.65 -7.47
C GLN A 739 -32.40 7.81 -6.22
N PRO A 740 -32.97 7.88 -5.02
CA PRO A 740 -32.16 7.94 -3.80
C PRO A 740 -31.46 6.60 -3.49
N GLY A 741 -32.10 5.45 -3.71
CA GLY A 741 -31.63 4.19 -3.15
C GLY A 741 -31.59 4.22 -1.62
N SER A 742 -30.77 3.38 -0.97
CA SER A 742 -30.50 3.51 0.47
C SER A 742 -29.11 2.99 0.84
N TYR A 743 -28.20 3.90 1.13
CA TYR A 743 -26.91 3.60 1.77
C TYR A 743 -26.99 3.78 3.29
N ALA A 744 -27.88 4.69 3.75
CA ALA A 744 -28.24 4.93 5.14
C ALA A 744 -27.03 5.21 6.06
N CYS A 745 -26.16 6.13 5.64
CA CYS A 745 -24.98 6.56 6.42
C CYS A 745 -25.18 7.86 7.21
N SER A 746 -26.36 8.49 7.16
CA SER A 746 -26.65 9.66 7.99
C SER A 746 -26.93 9.28 9.44
N ILE A 747 -27.18 10.30 10.25
CA ILE A 747 -27.69 10.18 11.64
C ILE A 747 -28.83 11.19 11.82
N PRO A 748 -29.78 10.95 12.75
CA PRO A 748 -30.92 11.85 12.97
C PRO A 748 -30.54 13.33 13.20
N PRO A 749 -29.46 13.67 13.97
CA PRO A 749 -29.02 15.06 14.09
C PRO A 749 -28.66 15.71 12.75
N ILE A 750 -27.92 15.01 11.86
CA ILE A 750 -27.55 15.52 10.53
C ILE A 750 -28.79 15.67 9.65
N ASP A 751 -29.71 14.69 9.66
CA ASP A 751 -30.96 14.77 8.90
C ASP A 751 -31.77 15.99 9.31
N ARG A 752 -31.85 16.28 10.63
CA ARG A 752 -32.51 17.49 11.15
C ARG A 752 -31.82 18.77 10.70
N MET A 753 -30.49 18.83 10.70
CA MET A 753 -29.73 19.99 10.22
C MET A 753 -29.97 20.24 8.73
N VAL A 754 -30.05 19.18 7.91
CA VAL A 754 -30.36 19.26 6.49
C VAL A 754 -31.77 19.84 6.28
N ASP A 755 -32.74 19.38 7.05
CA ASP A 755 -34.12 19.89 6.96
C ASP A 755 -34.18 21.39 7.31
N ILE A 756 -33.54 21.83 8.40
CA ILE A 756 -33.40 23.26 8.77
C ILE A 756 -32.75 24.08 7.66
N ALA A 757 -31.68 23.55 7.05
CA ALA A 757 -31.00 24.27 5.97
C ALA A 757 -31.87 24.41 4.73
N LEU A 758 -32.59 23.36 4.34
CA LEU A 758 -33.47 23.37 3.14
C LEU A 758 -34.69 24.31 3.27
N GLU A 759 -35.12 24.61 4.50
CA GLU A 759 -36.17 25.63 4.78
C GLU A 759 -35.65 27.06 4.62
N THR A 760 -34.33 27.26 4.43
CA THR A 760 -33.72 28.60 4.35
C THR A 760 -33.79 29.12 2.90
N PRO A 761 -34.31 30.34 2.67
CA PRO A 761 -34.36 30.94 1.33
C PRO A 761 -32.94 31.04 0.70
N GLY A 762 -32.84 30.71 -0.57
CA GLY A 762 -31.56 30.72 -1.31
C GLY A 762 -30.74 29.43 -1.20
N VAL A 763 -31.13 28.49 -0.34
CA VAL A 763 -30.50 27.15 -0.29
C VAL A 763 -31.00 26.33 -1.48
N LEU A 764 -30.06 25.74 -2.21
CA LEU A 764 -30.32 24.88 -3.37
C LEU A 764 -30.24 23.40 -3.02
N GLY A 765 -29.36 23.04 -2.08
CA GLY A 765 -29.18 21.66 -1.64
C GLY A 765 -28.37 21.52 -0.37
N ALA A 766 -28.62 20.42 0.33
CA ALA A 766 -27.92 20.07 1.56
C ALA A 766 -27.73 18.53 1.64
N GLN A 767 -26.61 18.10 2.20
CA GLN A 767 -26.30 16.68 2.32
C GLN A 767 -25.22 16.42 3.39
N ILE A 768 -25.08 15.16 3.81
CA ILE A 768 -23.96 14.74 4.69
C ILE A 768 -22.62 15.01 4.01
N SER A 769 -21.56 15.16 4.79
CA SER A 769 -20.16 15.25 4.33
C SER A 769 -19.34 14.05 4.79
N GLY A 770 -18.49 13.53 3.89
CA GLY A 770 -17.61 12.39 4.17
C GLY A 770 -18.33 11.04 4.29
N ALA A 771 -17.79 10.15 5.13
CA ALA A 771 -18.28 8.77 5.30
C ALA A 771 -19.63 8.65 6.03
N GLY A 772 -20.12 9.73 6.64
CA GLY A 772 -21.34 9.70 7.45
C GLY A 772 -21.13 9.14 8.85
N LEU A 773 -22.22 8.66 9.48
CA LEU A 773 -22.26 8.12 10.85
C LEU A 773 -21.86 9.15 11.92
N GLY A 774 -22.00 10.43 11.61
CA GLY A 774 -21.64 11.59 12.42
C GLY A 774 -20.85 12.63 11.62
N GLY A 775 -20.28 13.62 12.30
CA GLY A 775 -19.47 14.68 11.67
C GLY A 775 -20.29 15.81 11.08
N CYS A 776 -19.94 16.25 9.85
CA CYS A 776 -20.52 17.41 9.21
C CYS A 776 -21.56 17.09 8.14
N MET A 777 -22.40 18.10 7.86
CA MET A 777 -23.16 18.22 6.63
C MET A 777 -22.64 19.42 5.82
N MET A 778 -22.99 19.50 4.54
CA MET A 778 -22.69 20.63 3.65
C MET A 778 -23.97 21.20 3.05
N VAL A 779 -23.97 22.52 2.82
CA VAL A 779 -25.07 23.23 2.21
C VAL A 779 -24.56 24.04 1.02
N LEU A 780 -25.24 23.94 -0.11
CA LEU A 780 -25.06 24.77 -1.28
C LEU A 780 -26.15 25.88 -1.27
N THR A 781 -25.72 27.14 -1.23
CA THR A 781 -26.64 28.30 -1.16
C THR A 781 -26.17 29.44 -2.06
N GLU A 782 -27.05 30.35 -2.41
CA GLU A 782 -26.66 31.66 -2.96
C GLU A 782 -25.75 32.38 -1.92
N SER A 783 -24.67 33.01 -2.38
CA SER A 783 -23.67 33.61 -1.48
C SER A 783 -24.27 34.64 -0.50
N ARG A 784 -25.28 35.41 -0.95
CA ARG A 784 -26.03 36.34 -0.11
C ARG A 784 -26.85 35.71 0.99
N GLY A 785 -27.15 34.41 0.91
CA GLY A 785 -27.94 33.66 1.89
C GLY A 785 -27.08 32.92 2.94
N ALA A 786 -25.76 32.94 2.78
CA ALA A 786 -24.84 32.11 3.59
C ALA A 786 -24.93 32.42 5.09
N GLU A 787 -24.98 33.71 5.47
CA GLU A 787 -25.09 34.14 6.87
C GLU A 787 -26.43 33.70 7.50
N GLU A 788 -27.52 33.75 6.74
CA GLU A 788 -28.84 33.32 7.22
C GLU A 788 -28.88 31.82 7.47
N VAL A 789 -28.23 31.00 6.62
CA VAL A 789 -28.11 29.55 6.86
C VAL A 789 -27.36 29.29 8.17
N VAL A 790 -26.23 29.97 8.40
CA VAL A 790 -25.44 29.83 9.63
C VAL A 790 -26.28 30.25 10.85
N SER A 791 -26.97 31.38 10.76
CA SER A 791 -27.84 31.91 11.81
C SER A 791 -29.00 30.94 12.15
N ARG A 792 -29.68 30.41 11.13
CA ARG A 792 -30.77 29.43 11.32
C ARG A 792 -30.30 28.13 11.96
N LEU A 793 -29.18 27.57 11.51
CA LEU A 793 -28.59 26.41 12.13
C LEU A 793 -28.20 26.67 13.59
N THR A 794 -27.66 27.87 13.88
CA THR A 794 -27.35 28.27 15.26
C THR A 794 -28.59 28.27 16.10
N ARG A 795 -29.64 28.98 15.68
CA ARG A 795 -30.90 29.22 16.42
C ARG A 795 -31.76 27.95 16.54
N HIS A 796 -31.81 27.11 15.54
CA HIS A 796 -32.74 25.96 15.49
C HIS A 796 -32.11 24.59 15.73
N TYR A 797 -30.76 24.50 15.74
CA TYR A 797 -30.04 23.28 16.02
C TYR A 797 -29.05 23.42 17.18
N TYR A 798 -28.09 24.36 17.13
CA TYR A 798 -27.02 24.40 18.14
C TYR A 798 -27.53 24.88 19.48
N GLU A 799 -28.15 26.05 19.55
CA GLU A 799 -28.65 26.63 20.80
C GLU A 799 -29.68 25.75 21.55
N PRO A 800 -30.71 25.16 20.87
CA PRO A 800 -31.66 24.32 21.54
C PRO A 800 -31.07 23.04 22.15
N ASN A 801 -29.92 22.58 21.59
CA ASN A 801 -29.19 21.40 22.07
C ASN A 801 -28.03 21.75 23.03
N GLY A 802 -27.84 23.01 23.39
CA GLY A 802 -26.74 23.46 24.24
C GLY A 802 -25.36 23.23 23.60
N LEU A 803 -25.27 23.28 22.27
CA LEU A 803 -24.06 23.02 21.52
C LEU A 803 -23.40 24.32 21.06
N GLU A 804 -22.06 24.35 21.06
CA GLU A 804 -21.32 25.44 20.44
C GLU A 804 -21.58 25.49 18.91
N PRO A 805 -21.81 26.65 18.30
CA PRO A 805 -22.00 26.80 16.87
C PRO A 805 -20.86 26.18 16.09
N GLY A 806 -21.20 25.48 15.01
CA GLY A 806 -20.24 24.74 14.19
C GLY A 806 -20.49 24.85 12.70
N ALA A 807 -21.25 25.87 12.28
CA ALA A 807 -21.52 26.14 10.87
C ALA A 807 -20.69 27.36 10.38
N SER A 808 -20.05 27.24 9.24
CA SER A 808 -19.31 28.33 8.59
C SER A 808 -19.26 28.14 7.07
N ALA A 809 -19.29 29.25 6.33
CA ALA A 809 -18.93 29.23 4.91
C ALA A 809 -17.43 28.96 4.78
N PHE A 810 -17.03 28.31 3.68
CA PHE A 810 -15.63 28.07 3.37
C PHE A 810 -15.30 28.44 1.91
N VAL A 811 -14.02 28.62 1.65
CA VAL A 811 -13.50 28.92 0.33
C VAL A 811 -12.83 27.69 -0.25
N PRO A 812 -13.14 27.26 -1.50
CA PRO A 812 -12.36 26.26 -2.22
C PRO A 812 -10.91 26.75 -2.41
N ILE A 813 -9.94 26.06 -1.80
CA ILE A 813 -8.52 26.43 -1.88
C ILE A 813 -7.71 25.41 -2.69
N ALA A 814 -6.43 25.73 -2.98
CA ALA A 814 -5.54 24.79 -3.65
C ALA A 814 -5.21 23.59 -2.75
N GLY A 815 -4.97 22.42 -3.36
CA GLY A 815 -4.63 21.17 -2.71
C GLY A 815 -3.28 21.21 -1.98
N CYS A 816 -2.88 20.08 -1.41
CA CYS A 816 -1.62 19.92 -0.69
C CYS A 816 -0.43 20.31 -1.57
N SER A 817 0.41 21.17 -1.02
CA SER A 817 1.64 21.63 -1.65
C SER A 817 2.66 22.01 -0.59
N HIS A 818 3.94 21.92 -0.95
CA HIS A 818 5.00 22.58 -0.20
C HIS A 818 5.15 24.04 -0.66
N LEU A 819 5.60 24.88 0.23
CA LEU A 819 5.96 26.25 -0.14
C LEU A 819 7.24 26.20 -0.99
N ARG A 820 7.20 26.91 -2.14
CA ARG A 820 8.29 26.91 -3.10
C ARG A 820 8.59 28.33 -3.56
N LEU A 821 9.79 28.78 -3.33
CA LEU A 821 10.27 30.09 -3.77
C LEU A 821 11.51 29.91 -4.64
N PRO A 822 11.66 30.74 -5.67
CA PRO A 822 12.83 30.70 -6.57
C PRO A 822 14.14 30.77 -5.82
#